data_f8846ad28ef8a16f4d8da93ce09508cc
#
_entry.id   f8846ad28ef8a16f4d8da93ce09508cc
#
_cell.length_a   1.000
_cell.length_b   1.000
_cell.length_c   1.000
_cell.angle_alpha   90.00
_cell.angle_beta   90.00
_cell.angle_gamma   90.00
#
_symmetry.space_group_name_H-M   'P 1'
#
loop_
_entity.id
_entity.type
_entity.pdbx_description
1 polymer ?
#
loop_
_entity_poly.entity_id
_entity_poly.type
_entity_poly.pdbx_seq_one_letter_code
_entity_poly.pdbx_strand_id
1 'polypeptide(L)'
;MELSAKLVRSQLNFFKPFVAGCSLETTRKGQDKLGELMSALHKREVIFRDHDFEQFKGAWVMPKDERRSGVVLYLHGGGYTCGSLDYAKGFAATLASECGVRVFCGAYRLAPENPYPAALEDALTAYDYLLKKGYAPQQILLCGESAGGGLICALCLRLKQLGRELPCGLIAISPWVDLTGSGESYEFNRDNDPSLTEELLQFYARCYTQDPTDPLCSPLLGDLTGFPPTLIFAGGDEILLDDARGLHERLKKAGSKSRLIIAPGRWHAYVLYCLQENKEQDIYEINRFMTQNLSPARSLRWMRLDNAAKIYPAAKRRNWNNFFRISATLAEPVDRAVLAAALDVTVRRFPSIAVRLRRGVFWYYLEEIPHTPPIQDEKSCPLAHAPFRQVRQCAFRVLVYKDRFAVEFFHALTDGTGALVFVKSLLAEYLSEKYGISVPAEKGVLGRLEEPSPEELEDSFARYAGDVTASRAEATAWHLTGTPETDGYKDLVTLMVPADKLRSCAKDHGVSVTELLCAAMMQAILELQTEKVPNPRHRKPVKVLLPVNLRKLFPSKTLRNFASYITPEIDPRLGACSFQELCALVHHKMGLENNRWTMRAKFAANVASERSPVLRVMPLFIKNIAMKAVFDTVGECKSCLCLSNLGRVELPEVMVPYVRRMDFIIGVQAKAPHNCGVVTWGNTAYINCIRSIREPELEYHFYRVLHRLGLPVKVESNMR
;
A
#
# COMPACT_ATOMS: atom_id res chain seq x y z
N MET A 1 17.33 4.86 -29.69
CA MET A 1 17.95 4.53 -31.00
C MET A 1 17.36 3.18 -31.40
N GLU A 2 16.60 3.14 -32.48
CA GLU A 2 16.01 1.90 -32.98
C GLU A 2 17.07 1.12 -33.77
N LEU A 3 17.11 -0.20 -33.54
CA LEU A 3 18.11 -1.08 -34.16
C LEU A 3 17.58 -1.59 -35.49
N SER A 4 18.37 -1.45 -36.57
CA SER A 4 18.04 -2.05 -37.87
C SER A 4 18.35 -3.55 -37.86
N ALA A 5 17.44 -4.36 -38.38
CA ALA A 5 17.58 -5.81 -38.47
C ALA A 5 18.85 -6.23 -39.26
N LYS A 6 19.18 -5.50 -40.35
CA LYS A 6 20.39 -5.78 -41.14
C LYS A 6 21.66 -5.62 -40.31
N LEU A 7 21.74 -4.56 -39.48
CA LEU A 7 22.89 -4.30 -38.62
C LEU A 7 23.06 -5.38 -37.57
N VAL A 8 21.95 -5.72 -36.86
CA VAL A 8 21.98 -6.74 -35.80
C VAL A 8 22.32 -8.11 -36.38
N ARG A 9 21.73 -8.50 -37.53
CA ARG A 9 22.03 -9.77 -38.19
C ARG A 9 23.51 -9.85 -38.59
N SER A 10 24.06 -8.76 -39.13
CA SER A 10 25.47 -8.69 -39.50
C SER A 10 26.39 -8.87 -38.30
N GLN A 11 26.05 -8.25 -37.16
CA GLN A 11 26.78 -8.41 -35.91
C GLN A 11 26.69 -9.87 -35.35
N LEU A 12 25.49 -10.46 -35.34
CA LEU A 12 25.30 -11.82 -34.88
C LEU A 12 26.10 -12.81 -35.74
N ASN A 13 26.04 -12.67 -37.08
CA ASN A 13 26.82 -13.51 -37.99
C ASN A 13 28.34 -13.37 -37.77
N PHE A 14 28.81 -12.13 -37.53
CA PHE A 14 30.22 -11.89 -37.23
C PHE A 14 30.69 -12.56 -35.95
N PHE A 15 29.82 -12.53 -34.90
CA PHE A 15 30.17 -13.10 -33.59
C PHE A 15 29.83 -14.58 -33.45
N LYS A 16 29.00 -15.20 -34.31
CA LYS A 16 28.58 -16.60 -34.23
C LYS A 16 29.75 -17.56 -34.03
N PRO A 17 30.87 -17.51 -34.81
CA PRO A 17 32.00 -18.42 -34.63
C PRO A 17 32.71 -18.23 -33.28
N PHE A 18 32.74 -17.00 -32.79
CA PHE A 18 33.37 -16.71 -31.48
C PHE A 18 32.50 -17.21 -30.33
N VAL A 19 31.16 -17.04 -30.41
CA VAL A 19 30.22 -17.53 -29.39
C VAL A 19 30.26 -19.05 -29.28
N ALA A 20 30.34 -19.77 -30.38
CA ALA A 20 30.44 -21.23 -30.40
C ALA A 20 31.71 -21.77 -29.70
N GLY A 21 32.77 -20.98 -29.60
CA GLY A 21 34.02 -21.32 -28.91
C GLY A 21 34.18 -20.69 -27.51
N CYS A 22 33.24 -19.88 -27.05
CA CYS A 22 33.32 -19.21 -25.74
C CYS A 22 33.00 -20.12 -24.57
N SER A 23 33.64 -19.88 -23.44
CA SER A 23 33.22 -20.50 -22.17
C SER A 23 31.84 -20.02 -21.73
N LEU A 24 31.10 -20.85 -21.00
CA LEU A 24 29.81 -20.48 -20.41
C LEU A 24 29.87 -19.16 -19.59
N GLU A 25 30.97 -18.96 -18.86
CA GLU A 25 31.18 -17.75 -18.10
C GLU A 25 31.22 -16.47 -18.96
N THR A 26 31.88 -16.56 -20.12
CA THR A 26 31.96 -15.45 -21.08
C THR A 26 30.59 -15.16 -21.69
N THR A 27 29.86 -16.21 -22.05
CA THR A 27 28.50 -16.09 -22.60
C THR A 27 27.53 -15.48 -21.57
N ARG A 28 27.57 -15.92 -20.30
CA ARG A 28 26.79 -15.35 -19.19
C ARG A 28 27.07 -13.87 -19.03
N LYS A 29 28.35 -13.44 -18.95
CA LYS A 29 28.74 -12.02 -18.84
C LYS A 29 28.27 -11.18 -20.04
N GLY A 30 28.29 -11.74 -21.24
CA GLY A 30 27.78 -11.06 -22.44
C GLY A 30 26.30 -10.79 -22.40
N GLN A 31 25.51 -11.76 -21.97
CA GLN A 31 24.06 -11.63 -21.77
C GLN A 31 23.72 -10.63 -20.68
N ASP A 32 24.44 -10.61 -19.56
CA ASP A 32 24.23 -9.65 -18.47
C ASP A 32 24.39 -8.21 -18.97
N LYS A 33 25.46 -7.93 -19.74
CA LYS A 33 25.68 -6.60 -20.32
C LYS A 33 24.56 -6.18 -21.28
N LEU A 34 24.03 -7.13 -22.06
CA LEU A 34 22.88 -6.86 -22.93
C LEU A 34 21.63 -6.49 -22.09
N GLY A 35 21.37 -7.23 -21.02
CA GLY A 35 20.27 -6.94 -20.11
C GLY A 35 20.40 -5.58 -19.41
N GLU A 36 21.59 -5.25 -18.92
CA GLU A 36 21.89 -3.93 -18.34
C GLU A 36 21.61 -2.80 -19.35
N LEU A 37 22.05 -2.95 -20.60
CA LEU A 37 21.81 -1.97 -21.65
C LEU A 37 20.31 -1.79 -21.91
N MET A 38 19.57 -2.89 -22.07
CA MET A 38 18.14 -2.85 -22.32
C MET A 38 17.35 -2.24 -21.15
N SER A 39 17.69 -2.61 -19.92
CA SER A 39 17.05 -2.04 -18.73
C SER A 39 17.34 -0.54 -18.57
N ALA A 40 18.52 -0.08 -18.96
CA ALA A 40 18.92 1.33 -18.93
C ALA A 40 18.09 2.20 -19.87
N LEU A 41 17.67 1.67 -21.03
CA LEU A 41 16.79 2.36 -21.98
C LEU A 41 15.44 2.75 -21.36
N HIS A 42 14.90 1.90 -20.49
CA HIS A 42 13.59 2.08 -19.84
C HIS A 42 13.65 2.59 -18.39
N LYS A 43 14.82 2.94 -17.87
CA LYS A 43 15.02 3.38 -16.47
C LYS A 43 14.12 4.57 -16.05
N ARG A 44 13.72 5.40 -16.98
CA ARG A 44 12.81 6.54 -16.71
C ARG A 44 11.34 6.15 -16.66
N GLU A 45 10.97 5.00 -17.19
CA GLU A 45 9.59 4.55 -17.41
C GLU A 45 9.16 3.48 -16.42
N VAL A 46 10.13 2.77 -15.83
CA VAL A 46 9.86 1.68 -14.87
C VAL A 46 10.57 1.90 -13.53
N ILE A 47 10.13 1.11 -12.54
CA ILE A 47 10.72 1.03 -11.19
C ILE A 47 11.13 -0.41 -10.96
N PHE A 48 12.39 -0.63 -10.58
CA PHE A 48 12.91 -1.95 -10.22
C PHE A 48 12.88 -2.14 -8.71
N ARG A 49 12.50 -3.35 -8.26
CA ARG A 49 12.59 -3.78 -6.87
C ARG A 49 13.01 -5.25 -6.82
N ASP A 50 14.20 -5.51 -6.36
CA ASP A 50 14.73 -6.87 -6.22
C ASP A 50 14.02 -7.61 -5.09
N HIS A 51 13.98 -8.95 -5.22
CA HIS A 51 13.43 -9.87 -4.25
C HIS A 51 14.32 -11.11 -4.17
N ASP A 52 14.78 -11.44 -2.98
CA ASP A 52 15.63 -12.61 -2.74
C ASP A 52 14.76 -13.79 -2.27
N PHE A 53 14.82 -14.89 -2.98
CA PHE A 53 14.37 -16.19 -2.50
C PHE A 53 15.54 -16.91 -1.82
N GLU A 54 15.26 -18.01 -1.14
CA GLU A 54 16.31 -18.79 -0.47
C GLU A 54 17.37 -19.33 -1.46
N GLN A 55 16.94 -19.74 -2.67
CA GLN A 55 17.78 -20.43 -3.65
C GLN A 55 18.08 -19.61 -4.91
N PHE A 56 17.31 -18.57 -5.20
CA PHE A 56 17.48 -17.75 -6.40
C PHE A 56 17.02 -16.32 -6.16
N LYS A 57 17.20 -15.44 -7.14
CA LYS A 57 16.78 -14.04 -7.08
C LYS A 57 15.72 -13.71 -8.10
N GLY A 58 14.83 -12.78 -7.75
CA GLY A 58 13.84 -12.23 -8.66
C GLY A 58 13.77 -10.71 -8.58
N ALA A 59 13.04 -10.09 -9.49
CA ALA A 59 12.78 -8.67 -9.44
C ALA A 59 11.39 -8.32 -9.95
N TRP A 60 10.79 -7.36 -9.28
CA TRP A 60 9.65 -6.62 -9.79
C TRP A 60 10.11 -5.52 -10.73
N VAL A 61 9.48 -5.45 -11.88
CA VAL A 61 9.60 -4.35 -12.84
C VAL A 61 8.22 -3.73 -13.01
N MET A 62 8.04 -2.54 -12.45
CA MET A 62 6.75 -1.88 -12.35
C MET A 62 6.71 -0.68 -13.29
N PRO A 63 5.75 -0.61 -14.23
CA PRO A 63 5.60 0.55 -15.09
C PRO A 63 5.13 1.77 -14.27
N LYS A 64 5.58 2.96 -14.63
CA LYS A 64 5.03 4.21 -14.06
C LYS A 64 3.64 4.54 -14.59
N ASP A 65 3.32 4.06 -15.79
CA ASP A 65 2.00 4.12 -16.43
C ASP A 65 1.41 2.71 -16.52
N GLU A 66 0.75 2.28 -15.42
CA GLU A 66 0.13 0.96 -15.33
C GLU A 66 -1.23 0.97 -16.05
N ARG A 67 -1.34 0.19 -17.12
CA ARG A 67 -2.53 0.12 -17.99
C ARG A 67 -3.31 -1.18 -17.84
N ARG A 68 -2.76 -2.19 -17.15
CA ARG A 68 -3.39 -3.50 -16.94
C ARG A 68 -3.30 -3.95 -15.50
N SER A 69 -4.39 -4.54 -15.00
CA SER A 69 -4.37 -5.26 -13.74
C SER A 69 -3.88 -6.68 -13.98
N GLY A 70 -2.99 -7.15 -13.12
CA GLY A 70 -2.37 -8.45 -13.25
C GLY A 70 -0.85 -8.34 -13.29
N VAL A 71 -0.21 -9.45 -13.55
CA VAL A 71 1.25 -9.55 -13.57
C VAL A 71 1.70 -10.52 -14.65
N VAL A 72 2.81 -10.20 -15.29
CA VAL A 72 3.55 -11.15 -16.16
C VAL A 72 4.64 -11.79 -15.31
N LEU A 73 4.64 -13.12 -15.22
CA LEU A 73 5.81 -13.87 -14.76
C LEU A 73 6.69 -14.13 -15.99
N TYR A 74 7.85 -13.46 -16.01
CA TYR A 74 8.81 -13.60 -17.09
C TYR A 74 9.96 -14.53 -16.70
N LEU A 75 10.18 -15.56 -17.51
CA LEU A 75 11.27 -16.53 -17.39
C LEU A 75 12.19 -16.39 -18.59
N HIS A 76 13.46 -16.03 -18.34
CA HIS A 76 14.43 -15.72 -19.37
C HIS A 76 14.92 -16.97 -20.14
N GLY A 77 15.48 -16.77 -21.33
CA GLY A 77 16.18 -17.78 -22.10
C GLY A 77 17.62 -17.98 -21.70
N GLY A 78 18.37 -18.65 -22.57
CA GLY A 78 19.81 -18.94 -22.37
C GLY A 78 20.12 -20.43 -22.25
N GLY A 79 19.30 -21.31 -22.84
CA GLY A 79 19.54 -22.76 -22.88
C GLY A 79 19.60 -23.42 -21.50
N TYR A 80 18.92 -22.88 -20.48
CA TYR A 80 18.98 -23.30 -19.08
C TYR A 80 20.37 -23.15 -18.44
N THR A 81 21.38 -22.69 -19.17
CA THR A 81 22.77 -22.60 -18.74
C THR A 81 23.28 -21.17 -18.58
N CYS A 82 22.58 -20.23 -19.16
CA CYS A 82 22.94 -18.81 -19.19
C CYS A 82 21.73 -17.93 -18.77
N GLY A 83 22.01 -16.69 -18.45
CA GLY A 83 21.03 -15.69 -18.01
C GLY A 83 21.18 -15.39 -16.51
N SER A 84 20.90 -14.16 -16.16
CA SER A 84 20.93 -13.66 -14.79
C SER A 84 19.74 -12.78 -14.51
N LEU A 85 19.67 -12.21 -13.30
CA LEU A 85 18.64 -11.25 -12.96
C LEU A 85 18.75 -9.97 -13.81
N ASP A 86 19.96 -9.52 -14.15
CA ASP A 86 20.17 -8.33 -14.96
C ASP A 86 19.77 -8.57 -16.40
N TYR A 87 20.04 -9.76 -16.94
CA TYR A 87 19.54 -10.17 -18.24
C TYR A 87 17.99 -10.20 -18.25
N ALA A 88 17.38 -10.83 -17.26
CA ALA A 88 15.92 -10.93 -17.14
C ALA A 88 15.25 -9.54 -17.01
N LYS A 89 15.84 -8.62 -16.24
CA LYS A 89 15.35 -7.24 -16.12
C LYS A 89 15.29 -6.49 -17.44
N GLY A 90 16.15 -6.83 -18.40
CA GLY A 90 16.24 -6.15 -19.71
C GLY A 90 14.91 -6.21 -20.47
N PHE A 91 14.45 -7.39 -20.83
CA PHE A 91 13.19 -7.54 -21.57
C PHE A 91 11.97 -7.32 -20.68
N ALA A 92 12.05 -7.66 -19.39
CA ALA A 92 10.99 -7.32 -18.42
C ALA A 92 10.71 -5.82 -18.37
N ALA A 93 11.74 -4.96 -18.52
CA ALA A 93 11.57 -3.50 -18.57
C ALA A 93 10.85 -3.08 -19.86
N THR A 94 11.15 -3.69 -21.00
CA THR A 94 10.43 -3.47 -22.26
C THR A 94 8.96 -3.85 -22.13
N LEU A 95 8.64 -5.05 -21.61
CA LEU A 95 7.27 -5.49 -21.39
C LEU A 95 6.52 -4.54 -20.43
N ALA A 96 7.17 -4.14 -19.35
CA ALA A 96 6.53 -3.25 -18.37
C ALA A 96 6.25 -1.86 -18.97
N SER A 97 7.20 -1.24 -19.66
CA SER A 97 7.04 0.11 -20.21
C SER A 97 6.10 0.15 -21.41
N GLU A 98 6.29 -0.74 -22.39
CA GLU A 98 5.53 -0.73 -23.64
C GLU A 98 4.11 -1.28 -23.46
N CYS A 99 3.93 -2.27 -22.57
CA CYS A 99 2.62 -2.88 -22.33
C CYS A 99 1.89 -2.31 -21.11
N GLY A 100 2.54 -1.53 -20.24
CA GLY A 100 1.91 -0.96 -19.06
C GLY A 100 1.41 -2.03 -18.08
N VAL A 101 2.17 -3.10 -17.89
CA VAL A 101 1.87 -4.23 -17.01
C VAL A 101 2.99 -4.46 -16.01
N ARG A 102 2.67 -4.89 -14.80
CA ARG A 102 3.70 -5.33 -13.85
C ARG A 102 4.34 -6.61 -14.33
N VAL A 103 5.65 -6.69 -14.24
CA VAL A 103 6.41 -7.89 -14.57
C VAL A 103 7.16 -8.33 -13.33
N PHE A 104 7.09 -9.61 -13.01
CA PHE A 104 8.01 -10.28 -12.09
C PHE A 104 8.92 -11.17 -12.89
N CYS A 105 10.23 -10.97 -12.82
CA CYS A 105 11.21 -11.81 -13.50
C CYS A 105 12.04 -12.57 -12.48
N GLY A 106 12.28 -13.86 -12.74
CA GLY A 106 13.09 -14.74 -11.91
C GLY A 106 14.38 -15.16 -12.61
N ALA A 107 15.51 -15.08 -11.91
CA ALA A 107 16.77 -15.66 -12.33
C ALA A 107 16.88 -17.07 -11.71
N TYR A 108 16.22 -18.01 -12.32
CA TYR A 108 16.20 -19.42 -11.86
C TYR A 108 17.61 -20.03 -11.90
N ARG A 109 17.82 -21.08 -11.09
CA ARG A 109 19.11 -21.80 -10.99
C ARG A 109 19.48 -22.43 -12.34
N LEU A 110 20.73 -22.25 -12.71
CA LEU A 110 21.26 -22.65 -14.02
C LEU A 110 22.02 -23.98 -13.98
N ALA A 111 21.93 -24.71 -15.08
CA ALA A 111 22.77 -25.86 -15.37
C ALA A 111 24.15 -25.39 -15.89
N PRO A 112 25.19 -26.21 -15.81
CA PRO A 112 25.22 -27.58 -15.25
C PRO A 112 25.28 -27.62 -13.72
N GLU A 113 25.44 -26.47 -13.04
CA GLU A 113 25.54 -26.42 -11.57
C GLU A 113 24.26 -26.92 -10.89
N ASN A 114 23.11 -26.63 -11.49
CA ASN A 114 21.81 -27.06 -11.01
C ASN A 114 20.96 -27.57 -12.20
N PRO A 115 21.10 -28.85 -12.58
CA PRO A 115 20.33 -29.41 -13.69
C PRO A 115 18.84 -29.57 -13.35
N TYR A 116 18.05 -30.05 -14.28
CA TYR A 116 16.64 -30.40 -14.06
C TYR A 116 16.50 -31.27 -12.80
N PRO A 117 15.53 -30.95 -11.90
CA PRO A 117 14.39 -30.06 -12.10
C PRO A 117 14.55 -28.63 -11.50
N ALA A 118 15.76 -28.17 -11.15
CA ALA A 118 15.98 -26.96 -10.38
C ALA A 118 15.29 -25.72 -10.97
N ALA A 119 15.43 -25.48 -12.27
CA ALA A 119 14.79 -24.32 -12.94
C ALA A 119 13.26 -24.37 -12.87
N LEU A 120 12.67 -25.58 -12.99
CA LEU A 120 11.22 -25.76 -12.89
C LEU A 120 10.70 -25.55 -11.46
N GLU A 121 11.45 -25.98 -10.45
CA GLU A 121 11.12 -25.75 -9.03
C GLU A 121 11.16 -24.24 -8.70
N ASP A 122 12.15 -23.53 -9.22
CA ASP A 122 12.26 -22.09 -9.05
C ASP A 122 11.13 -21.33 -9.77
N ALA A 123 10.76 -21.76 -10.98
CA ALA A 123 9.62 -21.22 -11.71
C ALA A 123 8.30 -21.43 -10.94
N LEU A 124 8.09 -22.62 -10.35
CA LEU A 124 6.95 -22.92 -9.50
C LEU A 124 6.96 -22.07 -8.23
N THR A 125 8.11 -21.89 -7.60
CA THR A 125 8.28 -21.02 -6.42
C THR A 125 7.94 -19.56 -6.74
N ALA A 126 8.38 -19.05 -7.91
CA ALA A 126 8.03 -17.70 -8.37
C ALA A 126 6.52 -17.56 -8.64
N TYR A 127 5.88 -18.57 -9.23
CA TYR A 127 4.43 -18.60 -9.43
C TYR A 127 3.68 -18.58 -8.09
N ASP A 128 4.08 -19.41 -7.14
CA ASP A 128 3.51 -19.46 -5.79
C ASP A 128 3.68 -18.14 -5.03
N TYR A 129 4.81 -17.50 -5.21
CA TYR A 129 5.03 -16.17 -4.67
C TYR A 129 4.02 -15.15 -5.20
N LEU A 130 3.67 -15.18 -6.48
CA LEU A 130 2.66 -14.29 -7.04
C LEU A 130 1.25 -14.58 -6.48
N LEU A 131 0.91 -15.87 -6.28
CA LEU A 131 -0.35 -16.24 -5.61
C LEU A 131 -0.38 -15.73 -4.17
N LYS A 132 0.72 -15.90 -3.42
CA LYS A 132 0.86 -15.34 -2.05
C LYS A 132 0.78 -13.81 -2.03
N LYS A 133 1.18 -13.13 -3.11
CA LYS A 133 1.00 -11.67 -3.28
C LYS A 133 -0.44 -11.26 -3.59
N GLY A 134 -1.37 -12.21 -3.66
CA GLY A 134 -2.79 -11.97 -3.88
C GLY A 134 -3.21 -11.86 -5.35
N TYR A 135 -2.37 -12.30 -6.30
CA TYR A 135 -2.81 -12.47 -7.68
C TYR A 135 -3.56 -13.81 -7.82
N ALA A 136 -4.74 -13.79 -8.42
CA ALA A 136 -5.40 -15.02 -8.84
C ALA A 136 -4.71 -15.59 -10.09
N PRO A 137 -4.80 -16.91 -10.37
CA PRO A 137 -4.25 -17.50 -11.59
C PRO A 137 -4.69 -16.77 -12.87
N GLN A 138 -5.94 -16.30 -12.93
CA GLN A 138 -6.51 -15.52 -14.04
C GLN A 138 -5.94 -14.10 -14.17
N GLN A 139 -5.08 -13.67 -13.25
CA GLN A 139 -4.35 -12.40 -13.28
C GLN A 139 -2.84 -12.59 -13.53
N ILE A 140 -2.39 -13.84 -13.71
CA ILE A 140 -0.99 -14.18 -13.99
C ILE A 140 -0.87 -14.62 -15.44
N LEU A 141 -0.04 -13.94 -16.22
CA LEU A 141 0.33 -14.32 -17.57
C LEU A 141 1.80 -14.77 -17.55
N LEU A 142 2.11 -15.88 -18.20
CA LEU A 142 3.49 -16.33 -18.32
C LEU A 142 4.09 -15.80 -19.63
N CYS A 143 5.34 -15.36 -19.58
CA CYS A 143 6.12 -14.97 -20.74
C CYS A 143 7.50 -15.59 -20.66
N GLY A 144 8.02 -16.10 -21.75
CA GLY A 144 9.38 -16.65 -21.78
C GLY A 144 9.90 -16.76 -23.19
N GLU A 145 11.21 -16.62 -23.36
CA GLU A 145 11.88 -16.82 -24.63
C GLU A 145 12.84 -18.02 -24.59
N SER A 146 13.03 -18.68 -25.73
CA SER A 146 13.97 -19.79 -25.88
C SER A 146 13.70 -20.90 -24.83
N ALA A 147 14.69 -21.26 -24.02
CA ALA A 147 14.54 -22.15 -22.87
C ALA A 147 13.47 -21.67 -21.87
N GLY A 148 13.34 -20.34 -21.66
CA GLY A 148 12.27 -19.78 -20.85
C GLY A 148 10.88 -20.02 -21.46
N GLY A 149 10.78 -20.02 -22.79
CA GLY A 149 9.58 -20.41 -23.52
C GLY A 149 9.21 -21.90 -23.29
N GLY A 150 10.19 -22.79 -23.24
CA GLY A 150 10.00 -24.18 -22.81
C GLY A 150 9.59 -24.27 -21.33
N LEU A 151 10.25 -23.49 -20.46
CA LEU A 151 10.02 -23.53 -19.02
C LEU A 151 8.61 -23.06 -18.63
N ILE A 152 8.02 -22.05 -19.31
CA ILE A 152 6.62 -21.66 -19.04
C ILE A 152 5.64 -22.75 -19.44
N CYS A 153 5.92 -23.54 -20.50
CA CYS A 153 5.11 -24.69 -20.89
C CYS A 153 5.28 -25.84 -19.88
N ALA A 154 6.50 -26.13 -19.46
CA ALA A 154 6.80 -27.12 -18.41
C ALA A 154 6.12 -26.77 -17.08
N LEU A 155 6.11 -25.47 -16.69
CA LEU A 155 5.39 -25.01 -15.51
C LEU A 155 3.88 -25.29 -15.62
N CYS A 156 3.27 -25.07 -16.77
CA CYS A 156 1.85 -25.39 -16.98
C CYS A 156 1.59 -26.91 -16.86
N LEU A 157 2.45 -27.77 -17.43
CA LEU A 157 2.36 -29.22 -17.27
C LEU A 157 2.49 -29.61 -15.78
N ARG A 158 3.43 -29.02 -15.07
CA ARG A 158 3.62 -29.26 -13.63
C ARG A 158 2.41 -28.84 -12.81
N LEU A 159 1.82 -27.68 -13.09
CA LEU A 159 0.60 -27.22 -12.43
C LEU A 159 -0.57 -28.20 -12.68
N LYS A 160 -0.72 -28.71 -13.92
CA LYS A 160 -1.71 -29.76 -14.23
C LYS A 160 -1.48 -31.03 -13.41
N GLN A 161 -0.25 -31.54 -13.35
CA GLN A 161 0.08 -32.73 -12.53
C GLN A 161 -0.28 -32.53 -11.05
N LEU A 162 -0.16 -31.28 -10.55
CA LEU A 162 -0.51 -30.91 -9.17
C LEU A 162 -2.01 -30.62 -8.98
N GLY A 163 -2.84 -30.74 -10.02
CA GLY A 163 -4.27 -30.42 -9.96
C GLY A 163 -4.58 -28.94 -9.70
N ARG A 164 -3.67 -28.03 -10.10
CA ARG A 164 -3.77 -26.61 -9.83
C ARG A 164 -4.31 -25.83 -11.03
N GLU A 165 -4.95 -24.67 -10.76
CA GLU A 165 -5.41 -23.76 -11.81
C GLU A 165 -4.24 -23.18 -12.59
N LEU A 166 -4.43 -23.09 -13.92
CA LEU A 166 -3.44 -22.59 -14.85
C LEU A 166 -3.51 -21.04 -14.97
N PRO A 167 -2.41 -20.37 -15.39
CA PRO A 167 -2.37 -18.94 -15.64
C PRO A 167 -3.33 -18.53 -16.78
N CYS A 168 -3.60 -17.23 -16.93
CA CYS A 168 -4.57 -16.74 -17.91
C CYS A 168 -4.10 -16.78 -19.36
N GLY A 169 -2.80 -16.91 -19.62
CA GLY A 169 -2.23 -16.97 -20.96
C GLY A 169 -0.72 -17.17 -20.95
N LEU A 170 -0.19 -17.56 -22.10
CA LEU A 170 1.25 -17.73 -22.35
C LEU A 170 1.69 -16.86 -23.53
N ILE A 171 2.86 -16.22 -23.40
CA ILE A 171 3.61 -15.60 -24.51
C ILE A 171 4.93 -16.34 -24.63
N ALA A 172 5.08 -17.13 -25.68
CA ALA A 172 6.27 -17.93 -25.94
C ALA A 172 7.02 -17.33 -27.15
N ILE A 173 8.23 -16.85 -26.92
CA ILE A 173 9.07 -16.22 -27.94
C ILE A 173 10.15 -17.20 -28.32
N SER A 174 10.14 -17.65 -29.59
CA SER A 174 11.10 -18.64 -30.09
C SER A 174 11.29 -19.82 -29.12
N PRO A 175 10.20 -20.47 -28.67
CA PRO A 175 10.26 -21.40 -27.55
C PRO A 175 11.04 -22.66 -27.90
N TRP A 176 11.94 -23.10 -26.99
CA TRP A 176 12.62 -24.38 -27.09
C TRP A 176 11.84 -25.42 -26.28
N VAL A 177 10.99 -26.17 -26.97
CA VAL A 177 10.01 -27.11 -26.36
C VAL A 177 10.27 -28.58 -26.70
N ASP A 178 11.27 -28.87 -27.52
CA ASP A 178 11.76 -30.21 -27.85
C ASP A 178 13.29 -30.26 -27.74
N LEU A 179 13.78 -30.80 -26.62
CA LEU A 179 15.20 -30.97 -26.38
C LEU A 179 15.82 -32.16 -27.16
N THR A 180 14.99 -32.95 -27.84
CA THR A 180 15.48 -34.02 -28.68
C THR A 180 15.98 -33.53 -30.05
N GLY A 181 15.57 -32.29 -30.43
CA GLY A 181 15.96 -31.69 -31.71
C GLY A 181 15.38 -32.41 -32.92
N SER A 182 14.13 -32.89 -32.86
CA SER A 182 13.48 -33.68 -33.88
C SER A 182 12.92 -32.89 -35.07
N GLY A 183 12.94 -31.52 -35.01
CA GLY A 183 12.38 -30.64 -36.03
C GLY A 183 13.24 -30.58 -37.29
N GLU A 184 12.63 -30.60 -38.49
CA GLU A 184 13.33 -30.45 -39.76
C GLU A 184 14.05 -29.09 -39.91
N SER A 185 13.60 -28.05 -39.20
CA SER A 185 14.23 -26.73 -39.17
C SER A 185 15.65 -26.72 -38.63
N TYR A 186 16.02 -27.73 -37.83
CA TYR A 186 17.40 -27.89 -37.33
C TYR A 186 18.37 -28.14 -38.51
N GLU A 187 17.91 -28.77 -39.60
CA GLU A 187 18.69 -28.99 -40.79
C GLU A 187 18.56 -27.82 -41.81
N PHE A 188 17.33 -27.44 -42.20
CA PHE A 188 17.18 -26.45 -43.29
C PHE A 188 17.50 -25.01 -42.87
N ASN A 189 17.47 -24.66 -41.57
CA ASN A 189 17.87 -23.36 -41.05
C ASN A 189 19.28 -23.33 -40.41
N ARG A 190 20.02 -24.42 -40.48
CA ARG A 190 21.37 -24.54 -39.89
C ARG A 190 22.31 -23.37 -40.26
N ASP A 191 22.32 -23.02 -41.55
CA ASP A 191 23.16 -21.95 -42.09
C ASP A 191 22.47 -20.56 -42.04
N ASN A 192 21.16 -20.54 -41.91
CA ASN A 192 20.37 -19.32 -41.93
C ASN A 192 20.31 -18.66 -40.56
N ASP A 193 20.31 -19.41 -39.46
CA ASP A 193 20.26 -18.86 -38.10
C ASP A 193 21.61 -18.22 -37.72
N PRO A 194 21.66 -16.89 -37.50
CA PRO A 194 22.89 -16.21 -37.12
C PRO A 194 23.27 -16.40 -35.66
N SER A 195 22.44 -17.01 -34.83
CA SER A 195 22.57 -17.01 -33.35
C SER A 195 22.73 -18.41 -32.75
N LEU A 196 22.09 -19.43 -33.30
CA LEU A 196 22.12 -20.78 -32.75
C LEU A 196 22.77 -21.78 -33.74
N THR A 197 23.27 -22.89 -33.17
CA THR A 197 23.69 -24.07 -33.86
C THR A 197 23.12 -25.30 -33.16
N GLU A 198 22.99 -26.41 -33.90
CA GLU A 198 22.52 -27.67 -33.36
C GLU A 198 23.45 -28.19 -32.25
N GLU A 199 24.77 -28.11 -32.44
CA GLU A 199 25.77 -28.55 -31.47
C GLU A 199 25.65 -27.79 -30.14
N LEU A 200 25.34 -26.48 -30.23
CA LEU A 200 25.16 -25.65 -29.04
C LEU A 200 23.88 -26.05 -28.29
N LEU A 201 22.79 -26.28 -29.00
CA LEU A 201 21.53 -26.77 -28.40
C LEU A 201 21.69 -28.12 -27.75
N GLN A 202 22.37 -29.08 -28.42
CA GLN A 202 22.69 -30.38 -27.86
C GLN A 202 23.58 -30.27 -26.62
N PHE A 203 24.55 -29.34 -26.60
CA PHE A 203 25.36 -29.09 -25.42
C PHE A 203 24.49 -28.61 -24.26
N TYR A 204 23.60 -27.63 -24.50
CA TYR A 204 22.69 -27.11 -23.47
C TYR A 204 21.74 -28.22 -22.94
N ALA A 205 21.18 -29.03 -23.83
CA ALA A 205 20.31 -30.14 -23.43
C ALA A 205 21.03 -31.12 -22.49
N ARG A 206 22.28 -31.52 -22.83
CA ARG A 206 23.09 -32.40 -21.98
C ARG A 206 23.47 -31.77 -20.61
N CYS A 207 23.64 -30.46 -20.56
CA CYS A 207 23.86 -29.76 -19.29
C CYS A 207 22.59 -29.79 -18.42
N TYR A 208 21.42 -29.66 -19.06
CA TYR A 208 20.14 -29.49 -18.36
C TYR A 208 19.53 -30.81 -17.88
N THR A 209 19.49 -31.84 -18.73
CA THR A 209 18.83 -33.10 -18.40
C THR A 209 19.57 -34.31 -18.96
N GLN A 210 19.41 -35.45 -18.27
CA GLN A 210 19.84 -36.74 -18.77
C GLN A 210 18.77 -37.44 -19.63
N ASP A 211 17.51 -37.03 -19.51
CA ASP A 211 16.39 -37.51 -20.29
C ASP A 211 15.69 -36.35 -21.02
N PRO A 212 16.10 -36.07 -22.26
CA PRO A 212 15.46 -35.02 -23.07
C PRO A 212 14.03 -35.39 -23.52
N THR A 213 13.58 -36.63 -23.29
CA THR A 213 12.22 -37.08 -23.66
C THR A 213 11.20 -36.89 -22.54
N ASP A 214 11.64 -36.51 -21.30
CA ASP A 214 10.73 -36.16 -20.22
C ASP A 214 9.84 -34.99 -20.66
N PRO A 215 8.49 -35.10 -20.60
CA PRO A 215 7.57 -34.03 -20.94
C PRO A 215 7.77 -32.74 -20.16
N LEU A 216 8.39 -32.76 -18.97
CA LEU A 216 8.73 -31.56 -18.22
C LEU A 216 10.05 -30.90 -18.66
N CYS A 217 10.85 -31.60 -19.47
CA CYS A 217 12.02 -31.06 -20.17
C CYS A 217 11.68 -30.70 -21.61
N SER A 218 10.91 -31.53 -22.29
CA SER A 218 10.41 -31.32 -23.66
C SER A 218 8.88 -31.22 -23.68
N PRO A 219 8.30 -30.03 -23.36
CA PRO A 219 6.86 -29.87 -23.22
C PRO A 219 6.07 -30.21 -24.48
N LEU A 220 6.70 -30.19 -25.64
CA LEU A 220 6.09 -30.62 -26.90
C LEU A 220 5.62 -32.12 -26.82
N LEU A 221 6.25 -32.95 -26.02
CA LEU A 221 5.90 -34.36 -25.84
C LEU A 221 4.78 -34.59 -24.80
N GLY A 222 4.43 -33.53 -24.05
CA GLY A 222 3.46 -33.61 -22.96
C GLY A 222 1.98 -33.51 -23.39
N ASP A 223 1.06 -33.66 -22.44
CA ASP A 223 -0.37 -33.43 -22.63
C ASP A 223 -0.74 -31.98 -22.52
N LEU A 224 -0.98 -31.31 -23.65
CA LEU A 224 -1.35 -29.89 -23.75
C LEU A 224 -2.86 -29.62 -23.64
N THR A 225 -3.68 -30.63 -23.31
CA THR A 225 -5.13 -30.45 -23.14
C THR A 225 -5.43 -29.46 -22.00
N GLY A 226 -6.29 -28.48 -22.27
CA GLY A 226 -6.67 -27.46 -21.29
C GLY A 226 -5.60 -26.37 -21.06
N PHE A 227 -4.56 -26.31 -21.87
CA PHE A 227 -3.60 -25.19 -21.81
C PHE A 227 -4.28 -23.84 -22.04
N PRO A 228 -3.78 -22.77 -21.39
CA PRO A 228 -4.32 -21.44 -21.57
C PRO A 228 -4.08 -20.91 -22.99
N PRO A 229 -4.77 -19.84 -23.40
CA PRO A 229 -4.48 -19.15 -24.64
C PRO A 229 -2.98 -18.86 -24.78
N THR A 230 -2.41 -19.14 -25.95
CA THR A 230 -0.95 -19.03 -26.17
C THR A 230 -0.65 -18.21 -27.42
N LEU A 231 0.18 -17.17 -27.27
CA LEU A 231 0.77 -16.39 -28.36
C LEU A 231 2.21 -16.83 -28.55
N ILE A 232 2.56 -17.23 -29.77
CA ILE A 232 3.88 -17.75 -30.12
C ILE A 232 4.50 -16.86 -31.18
N PHE A 233 5.75 -16.44 -30.96
CA PHE A 233 6.58 -15.77 -31.95
C PHE A 233 7.72 -16.69 -32.38
N ALA A 234 8.06 -16.66 -33.66
CA ALA A 234 9.21 -17.37 -34.19
C ALA A 234 9.85 -16.60 -35.38
N GLY A 235 11.16 -16.66 -35.47
CA GLY A 235 11.89 -16.21 -36.67
C GLY A 235 11.77 -17.21 -37.78
N GLY A 236 11.63 -16.74 -39.02
CA GLY A 236 11.57 -17.63 -40.18
C GLY A 236 12.89 -18.37 -40.47
N ASP A 237 14.00 -17.79 -40.03
CA ASP A 237 15.36 -18.28 -40.27
C ASP A 237 15.96 -18.97 -39.05
N GLU A 238 15.20 -19.15 -37.94
CA GLU A 238 15.73 -19.77 -36.74
C GLU A 238 15.65 -21.31 -36.79
N ILE A 239 16.60 -21.97 -36.10
CA ILE A 239 16.64 -23.44 -35.99
C ILE A 239 15.42 -23.98 -35.22
N LEU A 240 14.91 -23.25 -34.21
CA LEU A 240 13.76 -23.65 -33.39
C LEU A 240 12.40 -23.37 -34.04
N LEU A 241 12.33 -23.11 -35.35
CA LEU A 241 11.08 -22.80 -36.06
C LEU A 241 10.05 -23.92 -35.91
N ASP A 242 10.48 -25.19 -36.01
CA ASP A 242 9.56 -26.31 -35.92
C ASP A 242 9.14 -26.64 -34.49
N ASP A 243 9.91 -26.26 -33.49
CA ASP A 243 9.47 -26.26 -32.10
C ASP A 243 8.24 -25.35 -31.92
N ALA A 244 8.30 -24.13 -32.48
CA ALA A 244 7.19 -23.17 -32.43
C ALA A 244 5.98 -23.64 -33.23
N ARG A 245 6.17 -24.23 -34.41
CA ARG A 245 5.12 -24.82 -35.24
C ARG A 245 4.48 -26.02 -34.57
N GLY A 246 5.29 -26.95 -34.07
CA GLY A 246 4.84 -28.14 -33.37
C GLY A 246 4.02 -27.81 -32.12
N LEU A 247 4.48 -26.84 -31.32
CA LEU A 247 3.73 -26.34 -30.17
C LEU A 247 2.37 -25.78 -30.59
N HIS A 248 2.33 -24.93 -31.63
CA HIS A 248 1.10 -24.34 -32.16
C HIS A 248 0.09 -25.43 -32.60
N GLU A 249 0.54 -26.37 -33.39
CA GLU A 249 -0.30 -27.45 -33.92
C GLU A 249 -0.84 -28.36 -32.81
N ARG A 250 0.01 -28.74 -31.86
CA ARG A 250 -0.40 -29.57 -30.73
C ARG A 250 -1.39 -28.86 -29.81
N LEU A 251 -1.19 -27.56 -29.53
CA LEU A 251 -2.15 -26.75 -28.78
C LEU A 251 -3.50 -26.70 -29.50
N LYS A 252 -3.53 -26.51 -30.81
CA LYS A 252 -4.77 -26.52 -31.59
C LYS A 252 -5.47 -27.89 -31.56
N LYS A 253 -4.71 -28.97 -31.74
CA LYS A 253 -5.25 -30.34 -31.63
C LYS A 253 -5.82 -30.64 -30.25
N ALA A 254 -5.23 -30.07 -29.20
CA ALA A 254 -5.70 -30.16 -27.83
C ALA A 254 -6.89 -29.23 -27.50
N GLY A 255 -7.42 -28.48 -28.48
CA GLY A 255 -8.54 -27.56 -28.30
C GLY A 255 -8.19 -26.21 -27.65
N SER A 256 -6.92 -25.92 -27.43
CA SER A 256 -6.45 -24.67 -26.85
C SER A 256 -6.35 -23.57 -27.90
N LYS A 257 -6.62 -22.31 -27.50
CA LYS A 257 -6.45 -21.14 -28.37
C LYS A 257 -4.96 -20.87 -28.57
N SER A 258 -4.47 -20.98 -29.78
CA SER A 258 -3.07 -20.69 -30.10
C SER A 258 -2.96 -19.82 -31.34
N ARG A 259 -2.06 -18.84 -31.28
CA ARG A 259 -1.71 -17.95 -32.38
C ARG A 259 -0.20 -17.98 -32.57
N LEU A 260 0.25 -18.31 -33.76
CA LEU A 260 1.65 -18.32 -34.16
C LEU A 260 1.92 -17.14 -35.13
N ILE A 261 2.99 -16.41 -34.89
CA ILE A 261 3.51 -15.32 -35.71
C ILE A 261 4.93 -15.72 -36.13
N ILE A 262 5.12 -15.95 -37.41
CA ILE A 262 6.43 -16.24 -38.02
C ILE A 262 6.90 -14.96 -38.75
N ALA A 263 8.03 -14.42 -38.35
CA ALA A 263 8.62 -13.24 -38.96
C ALA A 263 9.67 -13.67 -40.02
N PRO A 264 9.38 -13.50 -41.34
CA PRO A 264 10.32 -13.89 -42.38
C PRO A 264 11.65 -13.12 -42.27
N GLY A 265 12.76 -13.84 -42.50
CA GLY A 265 14.10 -13.25 -42.43
C GLY A 265 14.55 -12.83 -41.04
N ARG A 266 13.88 -13.30 -40.00
CA ARG A 266 14.26 -13.08 -38.60
C ARG A 266 14.83 -14.35 -37.99
N TRP A 267 15.61 -14.18 -36.94
CA TRP A 267 16.37 -15.21 -36.25
C TRP A 267 15.81 -15.46 -34.85
N HIS A 268 16.44 -16.32 -34.12
CA HIS A 268 16.05 -16.72 -32.77
C HIS A 268 15.90 -15.54 -31.78
N ALA A 269 14.79 -15.50 -31.08
CA ALA A 269 14.41 -14.48 -30.08
C ALA A 269 14.48 -13.02 -30.59
N TYR A 270 14.21 -12.78 -31.88
CA TYR A 270 14.30 -11.46 -32.51
C TYR A 270 13.45 -10.38 -31.82
N VAL A 271 12.35 -10.77 -31.20
CA VAL A 271 11.41 -9.86 -30.50
C VAL A 271 12.11 -9.07 -29.40
N LEU A 272 13.10 -9.67 -28.72
CA LEU A 272 13.84 -9.03 -27.62
C LEU A 272 14.61 -7.80 -28.06
N TYR A 273 15.05 -7.77 -29.33
CA TYR A 273 15.85 -6.66 -29.86
C TYR A 273 15.04 -5.41 -30.19
N CYS A 274 13.71 -5.48 -30.16
CA CYS A 274 12.82 -4.36 -30.51
C CYS A 274 13.25 -3.70 -31.84
N LEU A 275 13.44 -4.52 -32.90
CA LEU A 275 13.92 -4.07 -34.20
C LEU A 275 12.99 -3.05 -34.83
N GLN A 276 13.54 -2.01 -35.44
CA GLN A 276 12.80 -0.90 -36.06
C GLN A 276 11.69 -1.40 -36.99
N GLU A 277 11.97 -2.44 -37.77
CA GLU A 277 11.05 -2.95 -38.78
C GLU A 277 9.88 -3.76 -38.19
N ASN A 278 9.99 -4.27 -36.98
CA ASN A 278 9.01 -5.17 -36.35
C ASN A 278 8.44 -4.67 -35.02
N LYS A 279 9.10 -3.71 -34.37
CA LYS A 279 8.76 -3.28 -33.03
C LYS A 279 7.26 -2.97 -32.84
N GLU A 280 6.74 -2.10 -33.70
CA GLU A 280 5.33 -1.69 -33.61
C GLU A 280 4.37 -2.87 -33.74
N GLN A 281 4.65 -3.78 -34.68
CA GLN A 281 3.80 -4.95 -34.92
C GLN A 281 3.91 -5.97 -33.81
N ASP A 282 5.10 -6.29 -33.32
CA ASP A 282 5.31 -7.29 -32.27
C ASP A 282 4.72 -6.81 -30.95
N ILE A 283 5.00 -5.56 -30.57
CA ILE A 283 4.43 -4.94 -29.37
C ILE A 283 2.91 -4.80 -29.48
N TYR A 284 2.37 -4.47 -30.67
CA TYR A 284 0.93 -4.45 -30.90
C TYR A 284 0.30 -5.82 -30.64
N GLU A 285 0.89 -6.91 -31.15
CA GLU A 285 0.36 -8.26 -30.96
C GLU A 285 0.45 -8.72 -29.49
N ILE A 286 1.55 -8.41 -28.81
CA ILE A 286 1.70 -8.66 -27.35
C ILE A 286 0.62 -7.86 -26.59
N ASN A 287 0.46 -6.58 -26.89
CA ASN A 287 -0.55 -5.72 -26.26
C ASN A 287 -1.98 -6.22 -26.51
N ARG A 288 -2.28 -6.65 -27.74
CA ARG A 288 -3.57 -7.22 -28.12
C ARG A 288 -3.86 -8.49 -27.33
N PHE A 289 -2.88 -9.38 -27.22
CA PHE A 289 -3.00 -10.62 -26.46
C PHE A 289 -3.21 -10.36 -24.98
N MET A 290 -2.43 -9.46 -24.40
CA MET A 290 -2.61 -9.05 -22.99
C MET A 290 -3.98 -8.41 -22.74
N THR A 291 -4.51 -7.61 -23.69
CA THR A 291 -5.84 -7.00 -23.57
C THR A 291 -6.96 -8.04 -23.59
N GLN A 292 -6.76 -9.16 -24.27
CA GLN A 292 -7.75 -10.24 -24.35
C GLN A 292 -7.76 -11.13 -23.11
N ASN A 293 -6.63 -11.24 -22.39
CA ASN A 293 -6.43 -12.19 -21.30
C ASN A 293 -6.22 -11.54 -19.93
N LEU A 294 -5.81 -10.27 -19.87
CA LEU A 294 -5.71 -9.50 -18.62
C LEU A 294 -6.76 -8.39 -18.62
N SER A 295 -7.40 -8.17 -17.49
CA SER A 295 -8.31 -7.04 -17.33
C SER A 295 -7.55 -5.72 -17.51
N PRO A 296 -8.18 -4.66 -18.08
CA PRO A 296 -7.56 -3.34 -18.08
C PRO A 296 -7.20 -2.93 -16.67
N ALA A 297 -6.12 -2.18 -16.51
CA ALA A 297 -5.78 -1.60 -15.22
C ALA A 297 -7.02 -0.87 -14.71
N ARG A 298 -7.42 -1.18 -13.48
CA ARG A 298 -8.48 -0.47 -12.81
C ARG A 298 -8.11 1.00 -12.92
N SER A 299 -8.88 1.80 -13.67
CA SER A 299 -8.66 3.25 -13.71
C SER A 299 -8.59 3.71 -12.28
N LEU A 300 -7.48 4.38 -11.89
CA LEU A 300 -7.29 4.83 -10.50
C LEU A 300 -8.58 5.51 -10.07
N ARG A 301 -9.26 4.92 -9.10
CA ARG A 301 -10.54 5.47 -8.61
C ARG A 301 -10.25 6.85 -8.05
N TRP A 302 -11.04 7.80 -8.43
CA TRP A 302 -11.05 9.10 -7.79
C TRP A 302 -12.30 9.26 -6.94
N MET A 303 -12.16 9.91 -5.81
CA MET A 303 -13.24 10.15 -4.87
C MET A 303 -13.26 11.61 -4.47
N ARG A 304 -14.44 12.17 -4.30
CA ARG A 304 -14.58 13.49 -3.66
C ARG A 304 -14.16 13.38 -2.20
N LEU A 305 -13.58 14.45 -1.64
CA LEU A 305 -13.39 14.50 -0.20
C LEU A 305 -14.78 14.45 0.47
N ASP A 306 -14.87 13.69 1.58
CA ASP A 306 -16.07 13.75 2.41
C ASP A 306 -16.24 15.17 3.01
N ASN A 307 -17.41 15.40 3.58
CA ASN A 307 -17.76 16.73 4.10
C ASN A 307 -16.75 17.25 5.13
N ALA A 308 -16.31 16.42 6.08
CA ALA A 308 -15.35 16.80 7.11
C ALA A 308 -13.93 17.00 6.54
N ALA A 309 -13.55 16.24 5.52
CA ALA A 309 -12.20 16.24 4.96
C ALA A 309 -11.81 17.53 4.24
N LYS A 310 -12.78 18.29 3.72
CA LYS A 310 -12.52 19.47 2.86
C LYS A 310 -11.77 20.60 3.56
N ILE A 311 -11.87 20.70 4.87
CA ILE A 311 -11.20 21.73 5.64
C ILE A 311 -9.68 21.50 5.74
N TYR A 312 -9.23 20.27 5.82
CA TYR A 312 -7.83 19.96 6.10
C TYR A 312 -6.83 20.41 5.03
N PRO A 313 -7.09 20.28 3.72
CA PRO A 313 -6.19 20.83 2.70
C PRO A 313 -6.14 22.35 2.69
N ALA A 314 -7.24 23.05 3.04
CA ALA A 314 -7.33 24.50 3.09
C ALA A 314 -6.65 25.08 4.35
N ALA A 315 -6.73 24.37 5.47
CA ALA A 315 -6.19 24.80 6.76
C ALA A 315 -4.67 24.60 6.90
N LYS A 316 -3.98 24.06 5.88
CA LYS A 316 -2.54 23.79 5.93
C LYS A 316 -1.72 25.04 6.24
N ARG A 317 -0.65 24.87 7.03
CA ARG A 317 0.37 25.90 7.33
C ARG A 317 1.78 25.32 7.03
N ARG A 318 2.81 26.22 6.99
CA ARG A 318 4.18 25.84 6.66
C ARG A 318 4.72 24.76 7.62
N ASN A 319 4.39 24.83 8.89
CA ASN A 319 4.91 23.95 9.93
C ASN A 319 3.83 23.03 10.55
N TRP A 320 2.69 22.89 9.91
CA TRP A 320 1.57 22.16 10.47
C TRP A 320 0.82 21.34 9.42
N ASN A 321 0.64 20.07 9.71
CA ASN A 321 -0.12 19.11 8.92
C ASN A 321 -1.08 18.38 9.85
N ASN A 322 -2.31 18.21 9.41
CA ASN A 322 -3.33 17.44 10.12
C ASN A 322 -3.08 15.93 9.98
N PHE A 323 -2.05 15.42 10.65
CA PHE A 323 -1.81 14.00 10.76
C PHE A 323 -2.17 13.50 12.15
N PHE A 324 -2.61 12.24 12.21
CA PHE A 324 -2.72 11.48 13.45
C PHE A 324 -2.07 10.11 13.23
N ARG A 325 -1.76 9.42 14.32
CA ARG A 325 -0.96 8.19 14.32
C ARG A 325 -1.63 7.09 15.10
N ILE A 326 -1.60 5.87 14.56
CA ILE A 326 -1.84 4.63 15.29
C ILE A 326 -0.59 3.76 15.14
N SER A 327 -0.10 3.19 16.24
CA SER A 327 1.07 2.33 16.24
C SER A 327 0.84 1.05 17.03
N ALA A 328 1.54 -0.01 16.61
CA ALA A 328 1.61 -1.28 17.31
C ALA A 328 3.07 -1.59 17.65
N THR A 329 3.34 -1.88 18.92
CA THR A 329 4.63 -2.40 19.41
C THR A 329 4.50 -3.90 19.54
N LEU A 330 5.36 -4.65 18.88
CA LEU A 330 5.32 -6.09 18.76
C LEU A 330 6.17 -6.78 19.83
N ALA A 331 6.00 -8.09 19.94
CA ALA A 331 6.82 -8.91 20.83
C ALA A 331 8.29 -9.02 20.37
N GLU A 332 8.52 -8.88 19.06
CA GLU A 332 9.82 -8.96 18.40
C GLU A 332 10.07 -7.76 17.48
N PRO A 333 11.34 -7.52 17.07
CA PRO A 333 11.66 -6.50 16.09
C PRO A 333 10.88 -6.66 14.79
N VAL A 334 10.48 -5.51 14.23
CA VAL A 334 9.71 -5.48 12.97
C VAL A 334 10.61 -5.87 11.80
N ASP A 335 10.23 -6.93 11.08
CA ASP A 335 10.82 -7.25 9.79
C ASP A 335 10.25 -6.32 8.72
N ARG A 336 11.12 -5.50 8.13
CA ARG A 336 10.71 -4.48 7.15
C ARG A 336 10.30 -5.08 5.82
N ALA A 337 10.92 -6.18 5.40
CA ALA A 337 10.58 -6.83 4.13
C ALA A 337 9.20 -7.47 4.23
N VAL A 338 8.94 -8.18 5.32
CA VAL A 338 7.63 -8.75 5.61
C VAL A 338 6.55 -7.67 5.75
N LEU A 339 6.85 -6.56 6.44
CA LEU A 339 5.90 -5.46 6.57
C LEU A 339 5.60 -4.78 5.21
N ALA A 340 6.60 -4.66 4.34
CA ALA A 340 6.40 -4.12 2.99
C ALA A 340 5.52 -5.06 2.16
N ALA A 341 5.72 -6.37 2.28
CA ALA A 341 4.89 -7.37 1.64
C ALA A 341 3.44 -7.31 2.13
N ALA A 342 3.24 -7.26 3.43
CA ALA A 342 1.91 -7.12 4.05
C ALA A 342 1.22 -5.83 3.61
N LEU A 343 1.96 -4.73 3.51
CA LEU A 343 1.43 -3.44 3.06
C LEU A 343 0.98 -3.49 1.59
N ASP A 344 1.72 -4.18 0.71
CA ASP A 344 1.33 -4.38 -0.70
C ASP A 344 -0.03 -5.09 -0.83
N VAL A 345 -0.32 -6.05 0.04
CA VAL A 345 -1.63 -6.72 0.09
C VAL A 345 -2.70 -5.80 0.68
N THR A 346 -2.39 -5.17 1.82
CA THR A 346 -3.36 -4.34 2.55
C THR A 346 -3.86 -3.15 1.73
N VAL A 347 -3.00 -2.43 1.00
CA VAL A 347 -3.41 -1.25 0.23
C VAL A 347 -4.46 -1.57 -0.86
N ARG A 348 -4.46 -2.79 -1.38
CA ARG A 348 -5.45 -3.23 -2.39
C ARG A 348 -6.84 -3.38 -1.76
N ARG A 349 -6.91 -3.82 -0.50
CA ARG A 349 -8.17 -3.98 0.24
C ARG A 349 -8.76 -2.64 0.68
N PHE A 350 -7.95 -1.57 0.75
CA PHE A 350 -8.34 -0.27 1.30
C PHE A 350 -8.23 0.89 0.29
N PRO A 351 -9.01 0.87 -0.83
CA PRO A 351 -8.92 1.89 -1.88
C PRO A 351 -9.37 3.29 -1.42
N SER A 352 -10.06 3.43 -0.28
CA SER A 352 -10.41 4.73 0.31
C SER A 352 -9.28 5.33 1.14
N ILE A 353 -8.31 4.52 1.59
CA ILE A 353 -7.16 4.93 2.41
C ILE A 353 -5.89 4.99 1.56
N ALA A 354 -5.72 4.02 0.64
CA ALA A 354 -4.59 3.96 -0.29
C ALA A 354 -4.72 5.03 -1.40
N VAL A 355 -4.71 6.30 -1.01
CA VAL A 355 -4.97 7.42 -1.91
C VAL A 355 -3.95 8.56 -1.74
N ARG A 356 -3.92 9.42 -2.73
CA ARG A 356 -3.17 10.68 -2.77
C ARG A 356 -4.11 11.86 -2.98
N LEU A 357 -3.74 13.03 -2.45
CA LEU A 357 -4.52 14.24 -2.61
C LEU A 357 -4.18 14.94 -3.94
N ARG A 358 -5.19 15.17 -4.76
CA ARG A 358 -5.09 15.92 -6.02
C ARG A 358 -5.82 17.24 -5.94
N ARG A 359 -5.37 18.19 -6.75
CA ARG A 359 -5.97 19.53 -6.87
C ARG A 359 -6.73 19.60 -8.18
N GLY A 360 -8.05 19.78 -8.09
CA GLY A 360 -8.89 20.15 -9.23
C GLY A 360 -9.05 21.67 -9.36
N VAL A 361 -9.88 22.09 -10.32
CA VAL A 361 -10.18 23.51 -10.56
C VAL A 361 -11.04 24.10 -9.41
N PHE A 362 -12.05 23.35 -8.97
CA PHE A 362 -13.02 23.80 -7.97
C PHE A 362 -12.86 23.13 -6.60
N TRP A 363 -12.34 21.90 -6.55
CA TRP A 363 -12.21 21.10 -5.33
C TRP A 363 -10.94 20.27 -5.33
N TYR A 364 -10.46 19.90 -4.14
CA TYR A 364 -9.55 18.77 -3.98
C TYR A 364 -10.32 17.46 -4.14
N TYR A 365 -9.62 16.43 -4.60
CA TYR A 365 -10.14 15.07 -4.67
C TYR A 365 -9.06 14.07 -4.26
N LEU A 366 -9.49 12.88 -3.90
CA LEU A 366 -8.62 11.75 -3.58
C LEU A 366 -8.53 10.86 -4.82
N GLU A 367 -7.35 10.39 -5.12
CA GLU A 367 -7.07 9.47 -6.22
C GLU A 367 -6.27 8.30 -5.65
N GLU A 368 -6.62 7.07 -6.00
CA GLU A 368 -5.86 5.88 -5.60
C GLU A 368 -4.37 6.04 -5.92
N ILE A 369 -3.50 5.52 -5.04
CA ILE A 369 -2.06 5.52 -5.30
C ILE A 369 -1.72 4.43 -6.32
N PRO A 370 -0.86 4.72 -7.30
CA PRO A 370 -0.46 3.72 -8.29
C PRO A 370 0.47 2.65 -7.71
N HIS A 371 1.19 2.97 -6.63
CA HIS A 371 2.19 2.10 -6.02
C HIS A 371 2.13 2.21 -4.50
N THR A 372 2.41 1.10 -3.83
CA THR A 372 2.53 1.05 -2.37
C THR A 372 3.63 1.99 -1.88
N PRO A 373 3.37 2.82 -0.84
CA PRO A 373 4.39 3.72 -0.33
C PRO A 373 5.53 2.94 0.35
N PRO A 374 6.78 3.44 0.29
CA PRO A 374 7.90 2.82 0.96
C PRO A 374 7.76 2.93 2.48
N ILE A 375 8.25 1.92 3.19
CA ILE A 375 8.38 1.96 4.65
C ILE A 375 9.57 2.86 5.01
N GLN A 376 9.34 3.79 5.94
CA GLN A 376 10.31 4.78 6.37
C GLN A 376 10.83 4.49 7.78
N ASP A 377 12.02 4.99 8.12
CA ASP A 377 12.50 4.99 9.49
C ASP A 377 11.88 6.13 10.28
N GLU A 378 11.50 5.85 11.52
CA GLU A 378 11.13 6.89 12.47
C GLU A 378 12.42 7.54 13.01
N LYS A 379 12.66 8.82 12.65
CA LYS A 379 13.95 9.48 12.88
C LYS A 379 14.00 10.41 14.10
N SER A 380 12.86 10.94 14.53
CA SER A 380 12.86 11.97 15.58
C SER A 380 11.72 11.81 16.58
N CYS A 381 10.56 12.34 16.26
CA CYS A 381 9.39 12.35 17.13
C CYS A 381 8.15 11.88 16.37
N PRO A 382 7.10 11.43 17.10
CA PRO A 382 5.82 11.13 16.49
C PRO A 382 5.26 12.35 15.75
N LEU A 383 4.59 12.11 14.61
CA LEU A 383 3.99 13.17 13.81
C LEU A 383 4.97 14.29 13.40
N ALA A 384 6.25 13.92 13.19
CA ALA A 384 7.25 14.82 12.64
C ALA A 384 6.75 15.45 11.33
N HIS A 385 7.16 16.70 11.08
CA HIS A 385 6.68 17.45 9.94
C HIS A 385 6.88 16.70 8.61
N ALA A 386 5.78 16.52 7.87
CA ALA A 386 5.78 15.95 6.54
C ALA A 386 5.48 17.06 5.51
N PRO A 387 6.34 17.26 4.50
CA PRO A 387 6.05 18.22 3.44
C PRO A 387 4.74 17.87 2.74
N PHE A 388 3.91 18.87 2.43
CA PHE A 388 2.62 18.63 1.75
C PHE A 388 2.77 17.95 0.37
N ARG A 389 4.00 17.96 -0.18
CA ARG A 389 4.35 17.20 -1.38
C ARG A 389 4.18 15.69 -1.17
N GLN A 390 4.45 15.18 0.05
CA GLN A 390 4.23 13.76 0.37
C GLN A 390 2.76 13.38 0.31
N VAL A 391 1.85 14.24 0.83
CA VAL A 391 0.39 14.01 0.76
C VAL A 391 -0.12 13.92 -0.68
N ARG A 392 0.58 14.58 -1.63
CA ARG A 392 0.29 14.49 -3.06
C ARG A 392 0.82 13.21 -3.71
N GLN A 393 1.70 12.49 -3.04
CA GLN A 393 2.20 11.18 -3.50
C GLN A 393 1.44 10.05 -2.82
N CYS A 394 1.30 10.13 -1.50
CA CYS A 394 0.51 9.23 -0.68
C CYS A 394 0.05 9.99 0.58
N ALA A 395 -1.22 9.89 0.94
CA ALA A 395 -1.77 10.64 2.05
C ALA A 395 -1.68 9.90 3.40
N PHE A 396 -0.94 8.82 3.47
CA PHE A 396 -0.48 8.16 4.70
C PHE A 396 0.99 7.75 4.56
N ARG A 397 1.64 7.41 5.68
CA ARG A 397 3.00 6.86 5.70
C ARG A 397 3.12 5.79 6.76
N VAL A 398 4.00 4.81 6.51
CA VAL A 398 4.33 3.73 7.44
C VAL A 398 5.75 3.92 7.93
N LEU A 399 5.92 3.92 9.23
CA LEU A 399 7.17 4.18 9.93
C LEU A 399 7.54 2.97 10.78
N VAL A 400 8.84 2.68 10.91
CA VAL A 400 9.35 1.59 11.75
C VAL A 400 10.42 2.12 12.68
N TYR A 401 10.35 1.70 13.95
CA TYR A 401 11.38 1.88 14.94
C TYR A 401 11.50 0.64 15.83
N LYS A 402 12.60 -0.11 15.71
CA LYS A 402 12.84 -1.36 16.45
C LYS A 402 11.67 -2.35 16.33
N ASP A 403 10.96 -2.59 17.43
CA ASP A 403 9.81 -3.49 17.55
C ASP A 403 8.45 -2.83 17.29
N ARG A 404 8.44 -1.54 16.92
CA ARG A 404 7.22 -0.78 16.65
C ARG A 404 7.11 -0.39 15.19
N PHE A 405 5.94 -0.61 14.60
CA PHE A 405 5.53 0.09 13.39
C PHE A 405 4.38 1.07 13.69
N ALA A 406 4.33 2.13 12.93
CA ALA A 406 3.31 3.17 13.04
C ALA A 406 2.78 3.56 11.67
N VAL A 407 1.48 3.85 11.61
CA VAL A 407 0.87 4.44 10.43
C VAL A 407 0.38 5.83 10.78
N GLU A 408 0.82 6.81 10.03
CA GLU A 408 0.40 8.20 10.17
C GLU A 408 -0.48 8.59 9.00
N PHE A 409 -1.69 9.04 9.29
CA PHE A 409 -2.74 9.35 8.33
C PHE A 409 -2.96 10.86 8.24
N PHE A 410 -2.99 11.39 7.02
CA PHE A 410 -3.53 12.72 6.80
C PHE A 410 -5.05 12.69 7.04
N HIS A 411 -5.54 13.53 7.95
CA HIS A 411 -6.90 13.43 8.48
C HIS A 411 -8.03 13.58 7.44
N ALA A 412 -7.69 14.04 6.22
CA ALA A 412 -8.64 14.04 5.11
C ALA A 412 -8.97 12.65 4.56
N LEU A 413 -8.24 11.58 4.94
CA LEU A 413 -8.50 10.22 4.49
C LEU A 413 -9.60 9.54 5.26
N THR A 414 -9.44 9.56 6.58
CA THR A 414 -10.18 8.71 7.51
C THR A 414 -10.16 9.29 8.91
N ASP A 415 -11.06 8.85 9.75
CA ASP A 415 -11.04 9.09 11.19
C ASP A 415 -10.32 7.96 11.95
N GLY A 416 -10.23 8.10 13.28
CA GLY A 416 -9.56 7.10 14.13
C GLY A 416 -10.13 5.68 13.99
N THR A 417 -11.42 5.54 13.72
CA THR A 417 -12.08 4.22 13.57
C THR A 417 -11.64 3.54 12.26
N GLY A 418 -11.72 4.24 11.12
CA GLY A 418 -11.29 3.67 9.84
C GLY A 418 -9.78 3.41 9.79
N ALA A 419 -8.98 4.29 10.40
CA ALA A 419 -7.54 4.10 10.55
C ALA A 419 -7.19 2.86 11.40
N LEU A 420 -7.93 2.63 12.48
CA LEU A 420 -7.72 1.44 13.33
C LEU A 420 -8.02 0.14 12.58
N VAL A 421 -9.07 0.12 11.75
CA VAL A 421 -9.39 -1.03 10.89
C VAL A 421 -8.24 -1.31 9.90
N PHE A 422 -7.69 -0.27 9.28
CA PHE A 422 -6.52 -0.40 8.39
C PHE A 422 -5.30 -0.97 9.13
N VAL A 423 -4.96 -0.42 10.30
CA VAL A 423 -3.79 -0.86 11.08
C VAL A 423 -3.94 -2.30 11.56
N LYS A 424 -5.14 -2.70 12.01
CA LYS A 424 -5.43 -4.09 12.39
C LYS A 424 -5.28 -5.06 11.21
N SER A 425 -5.77 -4.69 10.03
CA SER A 425 -5.65 -5.53 8.84
C SER A 425 -4.21 -5.62 8.35
N LEU A 426 -3.44 -4.51 8.40
CA LEU A 426 -2.01 -4.53 8.08
C LEU A 426 -1.22 -5.42 9.06
N LEU A 427 -1.55 -5.35 10.35
CA LEU A 427 -0.95 -6.19 11.38
C LEU A 427 -1.29 -7.67 11.17
N ALA A 428 -2.54 -7.98 10.81
CA ALA A 428 -2.97 -9.34 10.50
C ALA A 428 -2.20 -9.93 9.32
N GLU A 429 -2.05 -9.17 8.23
CA GLU A 429 -1.24 -9.59 7.07
C GLU A 429 0.23 -9.78 7.43
N TYR A 430 0.80 -8.86 8.23
CA TYR A 430 2.18 -8.96 8.71
C TYR A 430 2.42 -10.24 9.52
N LEU A 431 1.53 -10.53 10.48
CA LEU A 431 1.65 -11.71 11.33
C LEU A 431 1.43 -13.00 10.53
N SER A 432 0.49 -12.98 9.59
CA SER A 432 0.25 -14.12 8.68
C SER A 432 1.48 -14.42 7.81
N GLU A 433 2.11 -13.39 7.26
CA GLU A 433 3.31 -13.54 6.42
C GLU A 433 4.54 -13.96 7.22
N LYS A 434 4.72 -13.39 8.44
CA LYS A 434 5.91 -13.66 9.27
C LYS A 434 5.86 -15.04 9.95
N TYR A 435 4.69 -15.43 10.45
CA TYR A 435 4.55 -16.62 11.31
C TYR A 435 3.71 -17.73 10.67
N GLY A 436 3.19 -17.54 9.46
CA GLY A 436 2.34 -18.52 8.79
C GLY A 436 0.97 -18.75 9.46
N ILE A 437 0.53 -17.85 10.33
CA ILE A 437 -0.74 -18.01 11.05
C ILE A 437 -1.93 -17.52 10.20
N SER A 438 -3.07 -18.24 10.34
CA SER A 438 -4.34 -17.81 9.73
C SER A 438 -5.08 -16.87 10.68
N VAL A 439 -5.26 -15.61 10.26
CA VAL A 439 -5.97 -14.61 11.07
C VAL A 439 -7.40 -14.47 10.55
N PRO A 440 -8.43 -14.67 11.41
CA PRO A 440 -9.82 -14.52 11.01
C PRO A 440 -10.21 -13.06 10.75
N ALA A 441 -11.13 -12.85 9.80
CA ALA A 441 -11.69 -11.53 9.49
C ALA A 441 -12.77 -11.14 10.51
N GLU A 442 -12.35 -10.76 11.70
CA GLU A 442 -13.21 -10.37 12.82
C GLU A 442 -12.61 -9.21 13.62
N LYS A 443 -13.35 -8.67 14.59
CA LYS A 443 -12.89 -7.59 15.50
C LYS A 443 -12.27 -6.39 14.77
N GLY A 444 -12.73 -6.12 13.52
CA GLY A 444 -12.26 -5.02 12.68
C GLY A 444 -11.03 -5.33 11.83
N VAL A 445 -10.63 -6.59 11.73
CA VAL A 445 -9.72 -7.08 10.69
C VAL A 445 -10.56 -7.39 9.46
N LEU A 446 -10.18 -6.87 8.29
CA LEU A 446 -10.84 -7.16 7.02
C LEU A 446 -10.06 -8.21 6.24
N GLY A 447 -10.77 -9.16 5.64
CA GLY A 447 -10.17 -10.23 4.85
C GLY A 447 -9.52 -9.70 3.57
N ARG A 448 -8.30 -10.15 3.27
CA ARG A 448 -7.53 -9.70 2.10
C ARG A 448 -8.18 -10.02 0.75
N LEU A 449 -9.01 -11.07 0.70
CA LEU A 449 -9.70 -11.52 -0.51
C LEU A 449 -11.10 -10.90 -0.67
N GLU A 450 -11.58 -10.18 0.35
CA GLU A 450 -12.89 -9.51 0.29
C GLU A 450 -12.81 -8.27 -0.59
N GLU A 451 -13.73 -8.15 -1.55
CA GLU A 451 -13.87 -6.92 -2.33
C GLU A 451 -14.39 -5.77 -1.46
N PRO A 452 -13.80 -4.56 -1.58
CA PRO A 452 -14.29 -3.39 -0.84
C PRO A 452 -15.75 -3.08 -1.19
N SER A 453 -16.61 -3.05 -0.19
CA SER A 453 -18.02 -2.73 -0.42
C SER A 453 -18.20 -1.23 -0.77
N PRO A 454 -19.22 -0.87 -1.58
CA PRO A 454 -19.53 0.54 -1.86
C PRO A 454 -19.78 1.36 -0.59
N GLU A 455 -20.35 0.73 0.46
CA GLU A 455 -20.62 1.38 1.74
C GLU A 455 -19.35 1.80 2.48
N GLU A 456 -18.23 1.09 2.31
CA GLU A 456 -16.93 1.44 2.89
C GLU A 456 -16.35 2.72 2.27
N LEU A 457 -16.75 3.05 1.05
CA LEU A 457 -16.24 4.16 0.24
C LEU A 457 -17.15 5.40 0.29
N GLU A 458 -18.36 5.29 0.83
CA GLU A 458 -19.36 6.37 0.78
C GLU A 458 -19.03 7.58 1.68
N ASP A 459 -19.53 8.76 1.31
CA ASP A 459 -19.64 9.92 2.19
C ASP A 459 -20.96 9.85 2.97
N SER A 460 -20.93 9.26 4.16
CA SER A 460 -22.11 9.06 5.00
C SER A 460 -22.70 10.38 5.54
N PHE A 461 -21.97 11.49 5.55
CA PHE A 461 -22.55 12.79 5.88
C PHE A 461 -23.64 13.20 4.87
N ALA A 462 -23.37 13.01 3.58
CA ALA A 462 -24.33 13.31 2.52
C ALA A 462 -25.60 12.45 2.62
N ARG A 463 -25.45 11.17 3.04
CA ARG A 463 -26.57 10.22 3.21
C ARG A 463 -27.51 10.59 4.35
N TYR A 464 -26.96 11.06 5.48
CA TYR A 464 -27.73 11.29 6.70
C TYR A 464 -28.07 12.76 6.98
N ALA A 465 -27.59 13.72 6.16
CA ALA A 465 -27.91 15.13 6.32
C ALA A 465 -29.43 15.40 6.21
N GLY A 466 -29.94 16.22 7.11
CA GLY A 466 -31.32 16.73 7.08
C GLY A 466 -31.37 18.19 6.63
N ASP A 467 -32.55 18.78 6.66
CA ASP A 467 -32.79 20.18 6.27
C ASP A 467 -32.66 21.15 7.44
N VAL A 468 -32.74 20.63 8.70
CA VAL A 468 -32.61 21.44 9.91
C VAL A 468 -31.12 21.63 10.25
N THR A 469 -30.69 22.88 10.44
CA THR A 469 -29.31 23.23 10.78
C THR A 469 -29.21 23.83 12.18
N ALA A 470 -28.14 23.53 12.91
CA ALA A 470 -27.84 24.14 14.20
C ALA A 470 -26.89 25.36 14.05
N SER A 471 -27.04 26.35 14.92
CA SER A 471 -26.07 27.45 15.03
C SER A 471 -24.71 26.96 15.45
N ARG A 472 -23.64 27.63 14.97
CA ARG A 472 -22.25 27.35 15.27
C ARG A 472 -21.56 28.45 16.10
N ALA A 473 -22.33 29.46 16.55
CA ALA A 473 -21.78 30.53 17.37
C ALA A 473 -21.39 29.93 18.74
N GLU A 474 -20.11 29.95 19.08
CA GLU A 474 -19.56 29.51 20.35
C GLU A 474 -18.56 30.55 20.87
N ALA A 475 -18.48 30.71 22.19
CA ALA A 475 -17.51 31.62 22.81
C ALA A 475 -16.07 31.08 22.60
N THR A 476 -15.11 32.01 22.50
CA THR A 476 -13.68 31.67 22.36
C THR A 476 -13.15 31.03 23.62
N ALA A 477 -12.49 29.89 23.50
CA ALA A 477 -11.84 29.17 24.60
C ALA A 477 -10.53 29.83 25.04
N TRP A 478 -10.06 29.49 26.22
CA TRP A 478 -8.70 29.81 26.66
C TRP A 478 -7.68 28.99 25.88
N HIS A 479 -6.58 29.62 25.46
CA HIS A 479 -5.48 28.93 24.80
C HIS A 479 -4.21 29.09 25.61
N LEU A 480 -3.59 27.94 25.93
CA LEU A 480 -2.28 27.92 26.51
C LEU A 480 -1.24 28.38 25.50
N THR A 481 -0.37 29.29 25.91
CA THR A 481 0.78 29.75 25.11
C THR A 481 2.07 29.34 25.80
N GLY A 482 3.12 29.13 25.06
CA GLY A 482 4.43 28.76 25.56
C GLY A 482 5.52 28.94 24.50
N THR A 483 6.74 28.52 24.83
CA THR A 483 7.89 28.59 23.93
C THR A 483 7.82 27.49 22.89
N PRO A 484 7.71 27.78 21.59
CA PRO A 484 7.65 26.75 20.55
C PRO A 484 8.90 25.85 20.59
N GLU A 485 8.70 24.56 20.35
CA GLU A 485 9.79 23.62 20.16
C GLU A 485 10.59 23.91 18.89
N THR A 486 11.89 23.67 18.95
CA THR A 486 12.79 23.80 17.81
C THR A 486 12.59 22.70 16.79
N ASP A 487 12.88 22.98 15.52
CA ASP A 487 12.85 22.00 14.40
C ASP A 487 11.52 21.28 14.19
N GLY A 488 10.42 21.83 14.75
CA GLY A 488 9.11 21.21 14.68
C GLY A 488 9.00 19.92 15.49
N TYR A 489 9.89 19.71 16.48
CA TYR A 489 9.82 18.60 17.42
C TYR A 489 8.49 18.60 18.16
N LYS A 490 8.05 17.42 18.56
CA LYS A 490 6.83 17.22 19.33
C LYS A 490 7.16 16.38 20.55
N ASP A 491 6.92 16.96 21.72
CA ASP A 491 7.01 16.23 22.96
C ASP A 491 5.77 15.36 23.14
N LEU A 492 6.01 14.13 23.54
CA LEU A 492 4.98 13.15 23.86
C LEU A 492 5.17 12.69 25.30
N VAL A 493 4.16 12.87 26.12
CA VAL A 493 4.06 12.29 27.47
C VAL A 493 2.94 11.27 27.46
N THR A 494 3.25 10.03 27.73
CA THR A 494 2.27 8.95 27.85
C THR A 494 2.03 8.63 29.32
N LEU A 495 0.79 8.80 29.76
CA LEU A 495 0.32 8.38 31.08
C LEU A 495 -0.33 6.99 30.94
N MET A 496 0.20 6.01 31.64
CA MET A 496 -0.32 4.64 31.61
C MET A 496 -1.07 4.36 32.92
N VAL A 497 -2.34 4.03 32.78
CA VAL A 497 -3.26 3.77 33.91
C VAL A 497 -3.89 2.40 33.75
N PRO A 498 -3.98 1.56 34.81
CA PRO A 498 -4.73 0.32 34.75
C PRO A 498 -6.20 0.57 34.40
N ALA A 499 -6.69 -0.09 33.34
CA ALA A 499 -8.00 0.19 32.75
C ALA A 499 -9.17 -0.21 33.68
N ASP A 500 -8.97 -1.23 34.52
CA ASP A 500 -9.91 -1.64 35.54
C ASP A 500 -10.06 -0.54 36.62
N LYS A 501 -8.94 0.00 37.11
CA LYS A 501 -8.94 1.10 38.10
C LYS A 501 -9.56 2.38 37.52
N LEU A 502 -9.21 2.71 36.27
CA LEU A 502 -9.78 3.87 35.57
C LEU A 502 -11.30 3.73 35.40
N ARG A 503 -11.79 2.52 35.10
CA ARG A 503 -13.22 2.23 34.95
C ARG A 503 -13.94 2.28 36.33
N SER A 504 -13.34 1.74 37.37
CA SER A 504 -13.90 1.83 38.71
C SER A 504 -14.06 3.27 39.15
N CYS A 505 -12.98 4.08 39.02
CA CYS A 505 -13.00 5.49 39.36
C CYS A 505 -14.08 6.26 38.59
N ALA A 506 -14.25 5.98 37.29
CA ALA A 506 -15.31 6.59 36.48
C ALA A 506 -16.71 6.22 37.01
N LYS A 507 -16.90 4.96 37.35
CA LYS A 507 -18.17 4.46 37.92
C LYS A 507 -18.47 5.12 39.28
N ASP A 508 -17.47 5.29 40.15
CA ASP A 508 -17.63 5.93 41.46
C ASP A 508 -18.07 7.39 41.35
N HIS A 509 -17.70 8.07 40.23
CA HIS A 509 -18.16 9.42 39.93
C HIS A 509 -19.44 9.46 39.04
N GLY A 510 -20.03 8.30 38.71
CA GLY A 510 -21.26 8.21 37.93
C GLY A 510 -21.10 8.58 36.45
N VAL A 511 -19.89 8.45 35.88
CA VAL A 511 -19.57 8.87 34.50
C VAL A 511 -18.85 7.77 33.71
N SER A 512 -18.77 7.95 32.40
CA SER A 512 -17.92 7.09 31.54
C SER A 512 -16.43 7.47 31.66
N VAL A 513 -15.53 6.56 31.26
CA VAL A 513 -14.08 6.82 31.24
C VAL A 513 -13.74 8.07 30.40
N THR A 514 -14.41 8.29 29.28
CA THR A 514 -14.18 9.49 28.45
C THR A 514 -14.61 10.77 29.16
N GLU A 515 -15.73 10.73 29.87
CA GLU A 515 -16.24 11.87 30.65
C GLU A 515 -15.35 12.17 31.83
N LEU A 516 -14.88 11.13 32.56
CA LEU A 516 -13.92 11.28 33.65
C LEU A 516 -12.62 11.95 33.19
N LEU A 517 -12.02 11.45 32.10
CA LEU A 517 -10.78 12.01 31.56
C LEU A 517 -10.98 13.43 31.03
N CYS A 518 -12.16 13.74 30.47
CA CYS A 518 -12.52 15.09 30.07
C CYS A 518 -12.60 16.03 31.28
N ALA A 519 -13.31 15.63 32.34
CA ALA A 519 -13.42 16.41 33.56
C ALA A 519 -12.06 16.62 34.24
N ALA A 520 -11.22 15.57 34.27
CA ALA A 520 -9.85 15.67 34.81
C ALA A 520 -8.97 16.63 34.00
N MET A 521 -9.10 16.62 32.64
CA MET A 521 -8.38 17.56 31.79
C MET A 521 -8.89 18.99 31.96
N MET A 522 -10.20 19.18 32.07
CA MET A 522 -10.79 20.51 32.35
C MET A 522 -10.31 21.05 33.68
N GLN A 523 -10.25 20.20 34.74
CA GLN A 523 -9.70 20.56 36.04
C GLN A 523 -8.23 21.00 35.96
N ALA A 524 -7.41 20.24 35.21
CA ALA A 524 -5.99 20.58 34.98
C ALA A 524 -5.83 21.93 34.30
N ILE A 525 -6.67 22.22 33.31
CA ILE A 525 -6.65 23.50 32.57
C ILE A 525 -7.11 24.65 33.48
N LEU A 526 -8.12 24.44 34.33
CA LEU A 526 -8.59 25.44 35.28
C LEU A 526 -7.52 25.80 36.33
N GLU A 527 -6.83 24.80 36.88
CA GLU A 527 -5.72 25.01 37.80
C GLU A 527 -4.60 25.82 37.14
N LEU A 528 -4.17 25.38 35.95
CA LEU A 528 -3.12 26.07 35.20
C LEU A 528 -3.53 27.50 34.77
N GLN A 529 -4.78 27.70 34.36
CA GLN A 529 -5.27 29.05 34.02
C GLN A 529 -5.29 29.94 35.29
N THR A 530 -5.63 29.38 36.43
CA THR A 530 -5.66 30.13 37.72
C THR A 530 -4.26 30.60 38.10
N GLU A 531 -3.24 29.81 37.89
CA GLU A 531 -1.84 30.16 38.10
C GLU A 531 -1.35 31.24 37.11
N LYS A 532 -1.66 31.05 35.81
CA LYS A 532 -1.20 31.97 34.74
C LYS A 532 -2.01 33.24 34.63
N VAL A 533 -3.28 33.25 35.07
CA VAL A 533 -4.20 34.39 34.98
C VAL A 533 -4.82 34.63 36.36
N PRO A 534 -4.08 35.33 37.27
CA PRO A 534 -4.52 35.54 38.64
C PRO A 534 -5.86 36.32 38.73
N ASN A 535 -6.05 37.30 37.89
CA ASN A 535 -7.29 38.10 37.89
C ASN A 535 -8.46 37.32 37.23
N PRO A 536 -9.48 36.92 38.00
CA PRO A 536 -10.61 36.14 37.51
C PRO A 536 -11.35 36.77 36.33
N ARG A 537 -11.41 38.09 36.27
CA ARG A 537 -12.13 38.81 35.19
C ARG A 537 -11.49 38.67 33.82
N HIS A 538 -10.19 38.33 33.77
CA HIS A 538 -9.44 38.14 32.52
C HIS A 538 -9.43 36.65 32.08
N ARG A 539 -9.97 35.75 32.88
CA ARG A 539 -10.06 34.32 32.55
C ARG A 539 -11.05 34.13 31.39
N LYS A 540 -10.85 33.04 30.65
CA LYS A 540 -11.71 32.68 29.53
C LYS A 540 -12.30 31.27 29.77
N PRO A 541 -13.41 30.95 29.11
CA PRO A 541 -13.99 29.62 29.20
C PRO A 541 -13.00 28.49 28.91
N VAL A 542 -13.03 27.44 29.74
CA VAL A 542 -12.29 26.20 29.52
C VAL A 542 -13.19 25.23 28.76
N LYS A 543 -12.69 24.75 27.62
CA LYS A 543 -13.43 23.90 26.71
C LYS A 543 -12.56 22.77 26.21
N VAL A 544 -13.05 21.54 26.26
CA VAL A 544 -12.38 20.35 25.73
C VAL A 544 -13.21 19.76 24.61
N LEU A 545 -12.60 19.58 23.42
CA LEU A 545 -13.27 19.00 22.27
C LEU A 545 -13.21 17.47 22.38
N LEU A 546 -14.37 16.82 22.37
CA LEU A 546 -14.53 15.37 22.37
C LEU A 546 -15.07 14.91 21.02
N PRO A 547 -14.30 14.20 20.19
CA PRO A 547 -14.81 13.58 18.97
C PRO A 547 -15.83 12.49 19.28
N VAL A 548 -16.90 12.44 18.47
CA VAL A 548 -17.98 11.44 18.55
C VAL A 548 -18.00 10.62 17.30
N ASN A 549 -17.87 9.31 17.40
CA ASN A 549 -18.04 8.38 16.28
C ASN A 549 -19.53 8.27 15.90
N LEU A 550 -19.89 8.85 14.77
CA LEU A 550 -21.26 8.89 14.29
C LEU A 550 -21.81 7.51 13.88
N ARG A 551 -20.95 6.52 13.63
CA ARG A 551 -21.38 5.15 13.29
C ARG A 551 -22.17 4.48 14.41
N LYS A 552 -22.01 4.97 15.65
CA LYS A 552 -22.81 4.52 16.80
C LYS A 552 -24.25 5.05 16.76
N LEU A 553 -24.46 6.19 16.13
CA LEU A 553 -25.77 6.84 16.01
C LEU A 553 -26.44 6.58 14.67
N PHE A 554 -25.64 6.45 13.60
CA PHE A 554 -26.08 6.27 12.23
C PHE A 554 -25.40 5.04 11.64
N PRO A 555 -26.13 3.95 11.33
CA PRO A 555 -25.53 2.74 10.77
C PRO A 555 -24.73 3.05 9.49
N SER A 556 -23.42 2.82 9.52
CA SER A 556 -22.52 3.04 8.38
C SER A 556 -21.31 2.13 8.50
N LYS A 557 -20.88 1.59 7.36
CA LYS A 557 -19.64 0.81 7.22
C LYS A 557 -18.50 1.64 6.65
N THR A 558 -18.69 2.95 6.43
CA THR A 558 -17.67 3.79 5.80
C THR A 558 -16.35 3.75 6.57
N LEU A 559 -15.24 3.62 5.84
CA LEU A 559 -13.88 3.72 6.38
C LEU A 559 -13.34 5.16 6.29
N ARG A 560 -14.13 6.08 5.74
CA ARG A 560 -13.82 7.50 5.62
C ARG A 560 -14.19 8.24 6.90
N ASN A 561 -13.98 9.58 6.92
CA ASN A 561 -14.39 10.37 8.07
C ASN A 561 -15.91 10.32 8.26
N PHE A 562 -16.33 9.89 9.44
CA PHE A 562 -17.72 9.98 9.89
C PHE A 562 -17.77 10.22 11.40
N ALA A 563 -17.21 11.37 11.80
CA ALA A 563 -17.15 11.82 13.19
C ALA A 563 -17.65 13.27 13.30
N SER A 564 -18.25 13.59 14.44
CA SER A 564 -18.60 14.94 14.86
C SER A 564 -17.90 15.24 16.19
N TYR A 565 -18.30 16.28 16.89
CA TYR A 565 -17.69 16.62 18.18
C TYR A 565 -18.71 17.25 19.13
N ILE A 566 -18.42 17.12 20.43
CA ILE A 566 -19.07 17.81 21.53
C ILE A 566 -18.01 18.60 22.26
N THR A 567 -18.37 19.77 22.79
CA THR A 567 -17.44 20.65 23.47
C THR A 567 -18.00 21.02 24.85
N PRO A 568 -17.78 20.16 25.89
CA PRO A 568 -18.07 20.57 27.27
C PRO A 568 -17.30 21.84 27.62
N GLU A 569 -17.97 22.78 28.30
CA GLU A 569 -17.37 24.06 28.67
C GLU A 569 -17.74 24.47 30.08
N ILE A 570 -16.80 25.18 30.72
CA ILE A 570 -17.02 25.86 31.98
C ILE A 570 -16.41 27.26 31.92
N ASP A 571 -17.12 28.26 32.45
CA ASP A 571 -16.62 29.64 32.54
C ASP A 571 -16.11 29.89 33.99
N PRO A 572 -14.77 29.96 34.19
CA PRO A 572 -14.19 30.16 35.51
C PRO A 572 -14.47 31.52 36.16
N ARG A 573 -15.10 32.44 35.41
CA ARG A 573 -15.54 33.76 35.95
C ARG A 573 -16.81 33.64 36.79
N LEU A 574 -17.55 32.51 36.63
CA LEU A 574 -18.80 32.26 37.37
C LEU A 574 -18.60 31.68 38.76
N GLY A 575 -17.36 31.35 39.09
CA GLY A 575 -17.01 30.79 40.40
C GLY A 575 -16.21 29.50 40.36
N ALA A 576 -15.85 28.95 41.51
CA ALA A 576 -15.17 27.69 41.65
C ALA A 576 -16.14 26.52 41.45
N CYS A 577 -15.67 25.46 40.84
CA CYS A 577 -16.41 24.25 40.55
C CYS A 577 -15.64 23.06 41.17
N SER A 578 -16.32 22.20 41.88
CA SER A 578 -15.75 20.94 42.38
C SER A 578 -15.56 19.93 41.26
N PHE A 579 -14.69 18.95 41.47
CA PHE A 579 -14.47 17.88 40.46
C PHE A 579 -15.74 17.10 40.15
N GLN A 580 -16.60 16.86 41.19
CA GLN A 580 -17.87 16.14 41.00
C GLN A 580 -18.86 16.95 40.13
N GLU A 581 -18.90 18.27 40.32
CA GLU A 581 -19.71 19.16 39.43
C GLU A 581 -19.20 19.20 38.03
N LEU A 582 -17.86 19.17 37.80
CA LEU A 582 -17.28 19.03 36.46
C LEU A 582 -17.67 17.71 35.81
N CYS A 583 -17.64 16.59 36.55
CA CYS A 583 -18.09 15.31 36.03
C CYS A 583 -19.57 15.36 35.61
N ALA A 584 -20.43 15.94 36.46
CA ALA A 584 -21.86 16.10 36.17
C ALA A 584 -22.10 17.02 34.95
N LEU A 585 -21.37 18.12 34.86
CA LEU A 585 -21.44 19.04 33.70
C LEU A 585 -21.09 18.34 32.40
N VAL A 586 -19.97 17.60 32.36
CA VAL A 586 -19.53 16.84 31.18
C VAL A 586 -20.56 15.79 30.82
N HIS A 587 -21.06 15.04 31.79
CA HIS A 587 -22.07 13.99 31.63
C HIS A 587 -23.36 14.55 31.00
N HIS A 588 -23.91 15.61 31.60
CA HIS A 588 -25.12 16.25 31.08
C HIS A 588 -24.94 16.81 29.67
N LYS A 589 -23.81 17.48 29.40
CA LYS A 589 -23.49 18.00 28.07
C LYS A 589 -23.40 16.89 27.03
N MET A 590 -22.75 15.79 27.37
CA MET A 590 -22.68 14.61 26.51
C MET A 590 -24.06 14.00 26.27
N GLY A 591 -24.89 13.84 27.30
CA GLY A 591 -26.26 13.33 27.18
C GLY A 591 -27.14 14.19 26.28
N LEU A 592 -27.06 15.50 26.42
CA LEU A 592 -27.86 16.46 25.63
C LEU A 592 -27.44 16.52 24.15
N GLU A 593 -26.17 16.38 23.84
CA GLU A 593 -25.66 16.56 22.48
C GLU A 593 -25.39 15.25 21.73
N ASN A 594 -25.08 14.15 22.42
CA ASN A 594 -24.74 12.86 21.80
C ASN A 594 -25.99 12.07 21.38
N ASN A 595 -26.83 12.68 20.57
CA ASN A 595 -28.05 12.05 20.04
C ASN A 595 -28.19 12.31 18.52
N ARG A 596 -29.06 11.54 17.86
CA ARG A 596 -29.22 11.59 16.40
C ARG A 596 -29.69 12.97 15.91
N TRP A 597 -30.60 13.64 16.61
CA TRP A 597 -31.17 14.91 16.16
C TRP A 597 -30.14 16.01 16.19
N THR A 598 -29.45 16.18 17.34
CA THR A 598 -28.44 17.22 17.50
C THR A 598 -27.25 17.02 16.56
N MET A 599 -26.73 15.79 16.47
CA MET A 599 -25.63 15.48 15.57
C MET A 599 -25.99 15.68 14.11
N ARG A 600 -27.20 15.25 13.69
CA ARG A 600 -27.70 15.46 12.34
C ARG A 600 -27.79 16.95 12.00
N ALA A 601 -28.33 17.79 12.88
CA ALA A 601 -28.41 19.23 12.69
C ALA A 601 -27.03 19.89 12.61
N LYS A 602 -26.05 19.44 13.42
CA LYS A 602 -24.68 19.96 13.38
C LYS A 602 -24.00 19.71 12.02
N PHE A 603 -24.05 18.51 11.48
CA PHE A 603 -23.39 18.25 10.20
C PHE A 603 -24.24 18.64 8.99
N ALA A 604 -25.57 18.76 9.11
CA ALA A 604 -26.45 19.25 8.05
C ALA A 604 -26.05 20.67 7.62
N ALA A 605 -25.65 21.54 8.54
CA ALA A 605 -25.14 22.88 8.24
C ALA A 605 -23.89 22.87 7.35
N ASN A 606 -23.00 21.86 7.50
CA ASN A 606 -21.85 21.67 6.65
C ASN A 606 -22.24 21.23 5.25
N VAL A 607 -23.12 20.24 5.15
CA VAL A 607 -23.62 19.71 3.88
C VAL A 607 -24.43 20.76 3.11
N ALA A 608 -25.26 21.56 3.79
CA ALA A 608 -26.01 22.67 3.18
C ALA A 608 -25.07 23.72 2.54
N SER A 609 -23.97 24.05 3.22
CA SER A 609 -22.97 24.97 2.66
C SER A 609 -22.37 24.46 1.34
N GLU A 610 -22.18 23.15 1.19
CA GLU A 610 -21.65 22.55 -0.04
C GLU A 610 -22.63 22.55 -1.21
N ARG A 611 -23.94 22.52 -0.90
CA ARG A 611 -25.00 22.57 -1.91
C ARG A 611 -25.18 23.95 -2.52
N SER A 612 -24.60 25.00 -1.91
CA SER A 612 -24.66 26.38 -2.43
C SER A 612 -24.12 26.47 -3.86
N PRO A 613 -24.90 26.99 -4.84
CA PRO A 613 -24.45 27.14 -6.22
C PRO A 613 -23.20 28.04 -6.32
N VAL A 614 -23.12 29.12 -5.52
CA VAL A 614 -21.98 30.02 -5.48
C VAL A 614 -20.70 29.27 -5.08
N LEU A 615 -20.76 28.46 -4.02
CA LEU A 615 -19.60 27.69 -3.59
C LEU A 615 -19.21 26.60 -4.59
N ARG A 616 -20.13 26.08 -5.39
CA ARG A 616 -19.82 25.07 -6.40
C ARG A 616 -18.94 25.60 -7.52
N VAL A 617 -19.23 26.80 -8.04
CA VAL A 617 -18.52 27.40 -9.18
C VAL A 617 -17.33 28.28 -8.76
N MET A 618 -17.18 28.60 -7.49
CA MET A 618 -16.05 29.41 -6.99
C MET A 618 -14.73 28.68 -7.21
N PRO A 619 -13.68 29.32 -7.79
CA PRO A 619 -12.35 28.72 -7.95
C PRO A 619 -11.71 28.29 -6.63
N LEU A 620 -10.97 27.19 -6.65
CA LEU A 620 -10.40 26.56 -5.46
C LEU A 620 -9.48 27.50 -4.66
N PHE A 621 -8.74 28.39 -5.31
CA PHE A 621 -7.84 29.31 -4.61
C PHE A 621 -8.62 30.32 -3.72
N ILE A 622 -9.77 30.81 -4.19
CA ILE A 622 -10.66 31.68 -3.41
C ILE A 622 -11.28 30.92 -2.24
N LYS A 623 -11.78 29.70 -2.51
CA LYS A 623 -12.30 28.82 -1.46
C LYS A 623 -11.28 28.57 -0.35
N ASN A 624 -10.02 28.31 -0.72
CA ASN A 624 -8.96 28.05 0.26
C ASN A 624 -8.74 29.25 1.18
N ILE A 625 -8.79 30.48 0.65
CA ILE A 625 -8.66 31.69 1.48
C ILE A 625 -9.85 31.81 2.43
N ALA A 626 -11.07 31.67 1.92
CA ALA A 626 -12.28 31.75 2.73
C ALA A 626 -12.35 30.65 3.79
N MET A 627 -12.10 29.40 3.40
CA MET A 627 -12.11 28.24 4.32
C MET A 627 -11.02 28.36 5.38
N LYS A 628 -9.84 28.87 5.03
CA LYS A 628 -8.76 29.11 5.99
C LYS A 628 -9.16 30.21 6.99
N ALA A 629 -9.75 31.33 6.54
CA ALA A 629 -10.21 32.36 7.42
C ALA A 629 -11.28 31.86 8.39
N VAL A 630 -12.26 31.07 7.92
CA VAL A 630 -13.27 30.46 8.77
C VAL A 630 -12.64 29.47 9.76
N PHE A 631 -11.68 28.66 9.33
CA PHE A 631 -10.97 27.73 10.22
C PHE A 631 -10.17 28.47 11.30
N ASP A 632 -9.44 29.51 10.93
CA ASP A 632 -8.60 30.28 11.83
C ASP A 632 -9.41 31.09 12.86
N THR A 633 -10.64 31.56 12.48
CA THR A 633 -11.49 32.39 13.35
C THR A 633 -12.51 31.57 14.14
N VAL A 634 -13.07 30.53 13.54
CA VAL A 634 -14.16 29.74 14.13
C VAL A 634 -13.70 28.37 14.57
N GLY A 635 -12.88 27.68 13.78
CA GLY A 635 -12.50 26.29 14.03
C GLY A 635 -11.53 26.14 15.20
N GLU A 636 -10.39 26.83 15.16
CA GLU A 636 -9.32 26.69 16.15
C GLU A 636 -9.58 27.44 17.49
N CYS A 637 -10.54 28.36 17.52
CA CYS A 637 -10.83 29.14 18.71
C CYS A 637 -11.85 28.45 19.67
N LYS A 638 -12.42 27.33 19.27
CA LYS A 638 -13.54 26.71 19.96
C LYS A 638 -13.15 25.85 21.17
N SER A 639 -11.92 25.38 21.26
CA SER A 639 -11.48 24.49 22.34
C SER A 639 -10.05 24.76 22.76
N CYS A 640 -9.73 24.48 24.03
CA CYS A 640 -8.38 24.54 24.56
C CYS A 640 -7.50 23.45 23.96
N LEU A 641 -8.07 22.26 23.80
CA LEU A 641 -7.46 21.07 23.17
C LEU A 641 -8.53 20.08 22.74
N CYS A 642 -8.10 19.06 21.99
CA CYS A 642 -8.90 17.89 21.67
C CYS A 642 -8.46 16.68 22.53
N LEU A 643 -9.43 15.99 23.15
CA LEU A 643 -9.26 14.71 23.82
C LEU A 643 -10.02 13.64 23.06
N SER A 644 -9.31 12.78 22.37
CA SER A 644 -9.89 11.73 21.53
C SER A 644 -9.66 10.36 22.13
N ASN A 645 -10.73 9.63 22.41
CA ASN A 645 -10.64 8.29 22.98
C ASN A 645 -11.16 7.23 22.00
N LEU A 646 -10.27 6.38 21.47
CA LEU A 646 -10.62 5.25 20.62
C LEU A 646 -11.27 4.09 21.40
N GLY A 647 -11.16 4.10 22.74
CA GLY A 647 -11.63 3.03 23.59
C GLY A 647 -10.71 1.81 23.61
N ARG A 648 -11.28 0.65 23.92
CA ARG A 648 -10.53 -0.62 24.00
C ARG A 648 -10.32 -1.18 22.59
N VAL A 649 -9.08 -1.48 22.28
CA VAL A 649 -8.73 -2.18 21.04
C VAL A 649 -8.84 -3.69 21.29
N GLU A 650 -9.60 -4.35 20.45
CA GLU A 650 -9.72 -5.80 20.41
C GLU A 650 -9.09 -6.32 19.12
N LEU A 651 -8.34 -7.41 19.24
CA LEU A 651 -7.76 -8.16 18.12
C LEU A 651 -8.27 -9.60 18.14
N PRO A 652 -8.28 -10.32 17.02
CA PRO A 652 -8.42 -11.77 17.00
C PRO A 652 -7.44 -12.41 17.98
N GLU A 653 -7.87 -13.46 18.66
CA GLU A 653 -7.08 -14.07 19.78
C GLU A 653 -5.70 -14.55 19.33
N VAL A 654 -5.61 -15.06 18.10
CA VAL A 654 -4.35 -15.52 17.49
C VAL A 654 -3.30 -14.42 17.32
N MET A 655 -3.72 -13.14 17.28
CA MET A 655 -2.81 -12.00 17.15
C MET A 655 -2.31 -11.46 18.50
N VAL A 656 -3.06 -11.67 19.58
CA VAL A 656 -2.81 -11.04 20.90
C VAL A 656 -1.40 -11.32 21.43
N PRO A 657 -0.85 -12.55 21.35
CA PRO A 657 0.50 -12.85 21.88
C PRO A 657 1.62 -12.05 21.22
N TYR A 658 1.42 -11.57 20.01
CA TYR A 658 2.45 -10.87 19.23
C TYR A 658 2.44 -9.35 19.44
N VAL A 659 1.46 -8.78 20.16
CA VAL A 659 1.29 -7.34 20.34
C VAL A 659 1.45 -6.96 21.81
N ARG A 660 2.49 -6.20 22.12
CA ARG A 660 2.75 -5.72 23.49
C ARG A 660 1.96 -4.47 23.83
N ARG A 661 1.81 -3.56 22.84
CA ARG A 661 1.22 -2.24 23.06
C ARG A 661 0.61 -1.68 21.78
N MET A 662 -0.45 -0.89 21.97
CA MET A 662 -0.97 -0.04 20.90
C MET A 662 -1.08 1.40 21.38
N ASP A 663 -0.74 2.37 20.51
CA ASP A 663 -0.83 3.80 20.82
C ASP A 663 -1.65 4.53 19.78
N PHE A 664 -2.34 5.57 20.26
CA PHE A 664 -3.08 6.51 19.43
C PHE A 664 -2.66 7.93 19.78
N ILE A 665 -2.10 8.64 18.80
CA ILE A 665 -1.58 10.00 18.96
C ILE A 665 -2.25 10.90 17.93
N ILE A 666 -2.88 11.96 18.38
CA ILE A 666 -3.49 12.98 17.52
C ILE A 666 -2.56 14.18 17.39
N GLY A 667 -2.50 14.80 16.20
CA GLY A 667 -1.63 15.95 15.98
C GLY A 667 -2.09 17.19 16.74
N VAL A 668 -1.16 18.08 17.08
CA VAL A 668 -1.47 19.38 17.70
C VAL A 668 -2.15 20.32 16.70
N GLN A 669 -2.87 21.32 17.17
CA GLN A 669 -3.46 22.38 16.37
C GLN A 669 -2.54 23.62 16.36
N ALA A 670 -2.73 24.50 15.40
CA ALA A 670 -1.84 25.65 15.28
C ALA A 670 -2.00 26.69 16.42
N LYS A 671 -3.21 26.81 16.99
CA LYS A 671 -3.51 27.70 18.14
C LYS A 671 -3.66 26.95 19.46
N ALA A 672 -3.84 25.62 19.42
CA ALA A 672 -3.88 24.77 20.59
C ALA A 672 -2.66 23.83 20.56
N PRO A 673 -1.58 24.17 21.28
CA PRO A 673 -0.31 23.43 21.19
C PRO A 673 -0.34 22.07 21.88
N HIS A 674 -1.43 21.68 22.51
CA HIS A 674 -1.63 20.41 23.20
C HIS A 674 -2.80 19.65 22.60
N ASN A 675 -2.69 18.32 22.53
CA ASN A 675 -3.80 17.41 22.29
C ASN A 675 -3.57 16.08 23.04
N CYS A 676 -4.65 15.32 23.23
CA CYS A 676 -4.61 14.09 23.99
C CYS A 676 -5.33 12.96 23.23
N GLY A 677 -4.60 11.90 22.89
CA GLY A 677 -5.13 10.66 22.31
C GLY A 677 -5.17 9.56 23.36
N VAL A 678 -6.27 8.82 23.45
CA VAL A 678 -6.44 7.73 24.43
C VAL A 678 -6.78 6.43 23.72
N VAL A 679 -6.13 5.36 24.12
CA VAL A 679 -6.42 4.00 23.67
C VAL A 679 -6.19 3.00 24.80
N THR A 680 -7.01 1.97 24.87
CA THR A 680 -6.84 0.89 25.86
C THR A 680 -6.41 -0.39 25.14
N TRP A 681 -5.28 -0.96 25.59
CA TRP A 681 -4.79 -2.27 25.15
C TRP A 681 -4.57 -3.18 26.37
N GLY A 682 -5.12 -4.38 26.31
CA GLY A 682 -5.12 -5.28 27.46
C GLY A 682 -5.79 -4.63 28.68
N ASN A 683 -5.10 -4.57 29.81
CA ASN A 683 -5.56 -3.88 31.02
C ASN A 683 -4.87 -2.51 31.23
N THR A 684 -4.32 -1.89 30.19
CA THR A 684 -3.65 -0.58 30.28
C THR A 684 -4.32 0.44 29.37
N ALA A 685 -4.71 1.58 29.93
CA ALA A 685 -5.11 2.76 29.19
C ALA A 685 -3.85 3.62 28.94
N TYR A 686 -3.52 3.83 27.68
CA TYR A 686 -2.43 4.71 27.21
C TYR A 686 -3.03 6.07 26.86
N ILE A 687 -2.67 7.07 27.65
CA ILE A 687 -3.14 8.46 27.52
C ILE A 687 -1.96 9.25 26.97
N ASN A 688 -1.99 9.52 25.68
CA ASN A 688 -0.90 10.14 24.92
C ASN A 688 -1.11 11.64 24.81
N CYS A 689 -0.45 12.43 25.64
CA CYS A 689 -0.45 13.88 25.59
C CYS A 689 0.70 14.35 24.71
N ILE A 690 0.38 15.02 23.61
CA ILE A 690 1.34 15.58 22.67
C ILE A 690 1.31 17.09 22.73
N ARG A 691 2.49 17.73 22.68
CA ARG A 691 2.61 19.20 22.64
C ARG A 691 3.65 19.69 21.64
N SER A 692 3.57 20.96 21.27
CA SER A 692 4.52 21.66 20.38
C SER A 692 5.22 22.83 21.07
N ILE A 693 5.12 22.94 22.38
CA ILE A 693 5.80 23.93 23.22
C ILE A 693 6.62 23.18 24.28
N ARG A 694 7.64 23.84 24.85
CA ARG A 694 8.59 23.22 25.78
C ARG A 694 8.02 22.94 27.16
N GLU A 695 7.08 23.78 27.61
CA GLU A 695 6.54 23.74 28.98
C GLU A 695 5.58 22.55 29.16
N PRO A 696 5.88 21.59 30.08
CA PRO A 696 5.05 20.40 30.33
C PRO A 696 3.98 20.63 31.41
N GLU A 697 3.60 21.87 31.63
CA GLU A 697 2.76 22.27 32.78
C GLU A 697 1.37 21.61 32.74
N LEU A 698 0.77 21.51 31.55
CA LEU A 698 -0.56 20.92 31.41
C LEU A 698 -0.54 19.42 31.73
N GLU A 699 0.45 18.68 31.23
CA GLU A 699 0.62 17.26 31.50
C GLU A 699 0.89 17.03 33.00
N TYR A 700 1.66 17.91 33.64
CA TYR A 700 1.92 17.85 35.07
C TYR A 700 0.64 18.05 35.91
N HIS A 701 -0.16 19.09 35.60
CA HIS A 701 -1.45 19.31 36.27
C HIS A 701 -2.41 18.13 36.03
N PHE A 702 -2.46 17.61 34.82
CA PHE A 702 -3.31 16.48 34.47
C PHE A 702 -2.89 15.22 35.26
N TYR A 703 -1.58 14.93 35.34
CA TYR A 703 -1.04 13.87 36.17
C TYR A 703 -1.46 14.04 37.63
N ARG A 704 -1.31 15.26 38.19
CA ARG A 704 -1.71 15.55 39.59
C ARG A 704 -3.20 15.29 39.84
N VAL A 705 -4.05 15.66 38.90
CA VAL A 705 -5.50 15.40 39.01
C VAL A 705 -5.75 13.90 39.06
N LEU A 706 -5.17 13.11 38.14
CA LEU A 706 -5.33 11.65 38.10
C LEU A 706 -4.79 10.99 39.42
N HIS A 707 -3.67 11.50 39.90
CA HIS A 707 -3.09 11.00 41.16
C HIS A 707 -3.99 11.31 42.38
N ARG A 708 -4.59 12.50 42.46
CA ARG A 708 -5.57 12.86 43.50
C ARG A 708 -6.83 12.00 43.46
N LEU A 709 -7.18 11.46 42.32
CA LEU A 709 -8.27 10.48 42.12
C LEU A 709 -7.87 9.05 42.55
N GLY A 710 -6.68 8.87 43.13
CA GLY A 710 -6.19 7.56 43.57
C GLY A 710 -5.78 6.61 42.46
N LEU A 711 -5.60 7.11 41.24
CA LEU A 711 -5.19 6.30 40.09
C LEU A 711 -3.68 6.08 40.10
N PRO A 712 -3.20 4.83 39.97
CA PRO A 712 -1.78 4.56 39.79
C PRO A 712 -1.39 4.92 38.33
N VAL A 713 -0.52 5.91 38.19
CA VAL A 713 -0.08 6.42 36.89
C VAL A 713 1.40 6.17 36.67
N LYS A 714 1.77 5.43 35.63
CA LYS A 714 3.15 5.38 35.14
C LYS A 714 3.31 6.39 34.00
N VAL A 715 4.47 7.04 33.93
CA VAL A 715 4.75 8.10 32.96
C VAL A 715 5.93 7.69 32.08
N GLU A 716 5.77 7.82 30.79
CA GLU A 716 6.84 7.74 29.79
C GLU A 716 6.90 9.04 28.99
N SER A 717 8.09 9.45 28.57
CA SER A 717 8.28 10.66 27.77
C SER A 717 9.39 10.48 26.75
N ASN A 718 9.28 11.19 25.61
CA ASN A 718 10.32 11.37 24.62
C ASN A 718 11.04 12.72 24.79
N MET A 719 10.86 13.41 25.89
CA MET A 719 11.53 14.69 26.19
C MET A 719 13.05 14.54 26.05
N ARG A 720 13.67 15.56 25.43
CA ARG A 720 15.12 15.67 25.24
C ARG A 720 15.81 16.23 26.46
#